data_3e8ccc092cc173bf0151016f36cab836
#
_entry.id   3e8ccc092cc173bf0151016f36cab836
#
_cell.length_a   1.000
_cell.length_b   1.000
_cell.length_c   1.000
_cell.angle_alpha   90.00
_cell.angle_beta   90.00
_cell.angle_gamma   90.00
#
_symmetry.space_group_name_H-M   'P 1'
#
loop_
_entity.id
_entity.type
_entity.pdbx_description
1 polymer ?
#
loop_
_entity_poly.entity_id
_entity_poly.type
_entity_poly.pdbx_seq_one_letter_code
_entity_poly.pdbx_strand_id
1 'polypeptide(L)'
;LERVIVVTGFAEVGPWGSARTRWEMEAFGEFSLEGCVEMAWIMGFISYHNGNLKGRPYTGWVDSKTKEPVDDKDVKAKYETSILEHSGIRLIEPELFNGYNPEKKEMIQEVIVEEDLEPFEASKETAEQFKHQHGDKVDIFEIPETGEYSVKLLKGATLYIPKALRFDRLVAGQIPTGWNAKTYGISDDIISQVDPITLFVLVSVVEAFIASGITDPYEMYKYVHVSEVGNCSGSGMGGVSALRGMFKDRFKDEPVQNDILQESFINTMSAWVNMLLISSSGPIKTPVGACATSVESVDIGVETILSGKARICIVGGYDDFQEEGSFEFGNMKATSNTLEEFEHGRTPAEMSRPATTTRNGFMEAQGAGIQIIMQADLALKMGVPIYGIVAMAATATDKIGRSVPAPGKGILTTAREHHSSVKYASPNLNMKYRKRQLVTREAQIKDWVENELEALKLEAEEIPSEDQNEFLLERTREIHNEAESQLRAAQQQWGNDFYKRDPRIAPLRGALATYGLTIDDLGVASFHGTSTKANDKNESATINEMMKHLGRSEGNPVIGVFQKFLTGHPKGAAGAWMMNGALQILNSGIIPGNRNADNVDKILEQFEYVLYPSKTLKTDGVRAVSITSFGFGQKGGQAIVVHPDYLYGA
;
A
#
# COMPACT_ATOMS: atom_id res chain seq x y z
N LEU A 1 -10.67 15.27 -20.04
CA LEU A 1 -10.90 14.50 -18.80
C LEU A 1 -10.62 13.00 -18.97
N GLU A 2 -10.66 12.44 -20.17
CA GLU A 2 -10.33 11.03 -20.44
C GLU A 2 -8.90 10.62 -20.03
N ARG A 3 -7.98 11.57 -20.00
CA ARG A 3 -6.59 11.36 -19.58
C ARG A 3 -6.30 11.82 -18.14
N VAL A 4 -7.32 12.19 -17.39
CA VAL A 4 -7.23 12.54 -15.99
C VAL A 4 -7.68 11.33 -15.16
N ILE A 5 -6.85 10.92 -14.23
CA ILE A 5 -7.13 9.78 -13.34
C ILE A 5 -7.54 10.30 -11.98
N VAL A 6 -8.66 9.81 -11.48
CA VAL A 6 -9.23 10.19 -10.20
C VAL A 6 -9.38 8.99 -9.27
N VAL A 7 -9.32 9.23 -7.98
CA VAL A 7 -9.63 8.25 -6.94
C VAL A 7 -11.09 8.41 -6.54
N THR A 8 -11.88 7.37 -6.75
CA THR A 8 -13.33 7.39 -6.52
C THR A 8 -13.76 6.59 -5.29
N GLY A 9 -12.88 5.77 -4.76
CA GLY A 9 -13.10 5.01 -3.54
C GLY A 9 -11.77 4.58 -2.93
N PHE A 10 -11.78 4.43 -1.63
CA PHE A 10 -10.62 3.92 -0.90
C PHE A 10 -11.04 3.25 0.40
N ALA A 11 -10.26 2.29 0.82
CA ALA A 11 -10.45 1.60 2.09
C ALA A 11 -9.14 0.98 2.58
N GLU A 12 -9.16 0.50 3.81
CA GLU A 12 -8.08 -0.27 4.40
C GLU A 12 -8.57 -1.23 5.47
N VAL A 13 -7.80 -2.27 5.69
CA VAL A 13 -7.85 -3.11 6.88
C VAL A 13 -6.47 -3.02 7.52
N GLY A 14 -6.40 -2.53 8.74
CA GLY A 14 -5.15 -2.28 9.42
C GLY A 14 -5.29 -2.31 10.95
N PRO A 15 -4.22 -1.98 11.69
CA PRO A 15 -4.20 -2.05 13.16
C PRO A 15 -5.26 -1.20 13.85
N TRP A 16 -5.77 -0.19 13.20
CA TRP A 16 -6.82 0.70 13.69
C TRP A 16 -8.16 0.48 12.97
N GLY A 17 -8.38 -0.71 12.42
CA GLY A 17 -9.62 -1.08 11.74
C GLY A 17 -9.68 -0.57 10.31
N SER A 18 -10.68 0.26 10.00
CA SER A 18 -10.92 0.84 8.67
C SER A 18 -10.13 2.14 8.43
N ALA A 19 -10.20 2.67 7.22
CA ALA A 19 -9.63 3.96 6.87
C ALA A 19 -10.21 5.11 7.72
N ARG A 20 -11.48 5.04 8.08
CA ARG A 20 -12.16 6.03 8.93
C ARG A 20 -11.64 5.99 10.35
N THR A 21 -11.65 4.82 10.98
CA THR A 21 -11.24 4.66 12.39
C THR A 21 -9.74 4.94 12.56
N ARG A 22 -8.91 4.53 11.60
CA ARG A 22 -7.50 4.93 11.60
C ARG A 22 -7.34 6.45 11.48
N TRP A 23 -8.11 7.11 10.63
CA TRP A 23 -8.07 8.57 10.48
C TRP A 23 -8.41 9.31 11.75
N GLU A 24 -9.46 8.88 12.47
CA GLU A 24 -9.81 9.48 13.75
C GLU A 24 -8.65 9.41 14.73
N MET A 25 -7.99 8.25 14.83
CA MET A 25 -6.82 8.09 15.68
C MET A 25 -5.61 8.90 15.19
N GLU A 26 -5.38 8.97 13.88
CA GLU A 26 -4.25 9.72 13.32
C GLU A 26 -4.43 11.23 13.50
N ALA A 27 -5.58 11.75 13.15
CA ALA A 27 -5.87 13.17 13.17
C ALA A 27 -6.14 13.72 14.59
N PHE A 28 -6.87 12.97 15.42
CA PHE A 28 -7.36 13.47 16.71
C PHE A 28 -6.79 12.73 17.92
N GLY A 29 -6.31 11.49 17.76
CA GLY A 29 -5.80 10.65 18.85
C GLY A 29 -6.89 10.01 19.70
N GLU A 30 -8.14 10.09 19.27
CA GLU A 30 -9.29 9.51 19.96
C GLU A 30 -10.38 9.14 18.95
N PHE A 31 -11.22 8.17 19.32
CA PHE A 31 -12.38 7.81 18.52
C PHE A 31 -13.57 8.72 18.79
N SER A 32 -14.33 9.05 17.75
CA SER A 32 -15.70 9.55 17.89
C SER A 32 -16.61 8.45 18.45
N LEU A 33 -17.87 8.82 18.74
CA LEU A 33 -18.88 7.83 19.12
C LEU A 33 -19.07 6.79 18.00
N GLU A 34 -19.22 7.27 16.78
CA GLU A 34 -19.40 6.45 15.59
C GLU A 34 -18.16 5.58 15.30
N GLY A 35 -16.95 6.11 15.53
CA GLY A 35 -15.71 5.35 15.43
C GLY A 35 -15.64 4.21 16.44
N CYS A 36 -16.10 4.44 17.67
CA CYS A 36 -16.23 3.37 18.68
C CYS A 36 -17.27 2.31 18.29
N VAL A 37 -18.41 2.70 17.73
CA VAL A 37 -19.42 1.75 17.23
C VAL A 37 -18.84 0.88 16.13
N GLU A 38 -18.17 1.49 15.16
CA GLU A 38 -17.51 0.77 14.07
C GLU A 38 -16.44 -0.19 14.58
N MET A 39 -15.55 0.25 15.48
CA MET A 39 -14.52 -0.60 16.07
C MET A 39 -15.11 -1.73 16.91
N ALA A 40 -16.13 -1.45 17.71
CA ALA A 40 -16.81 -2.48 18.50
C ALA A 40 -17.45 -3.56 17.61
N TRP A 41 -17.97 -3.18 16.45
CA TRP A 41 -18.49 -4.12 15.45
C TRP A 41 -17.35 -4.89 14.77
N ILE A 42 -16.29 -4.22 14.32
CA ILE A 42 -15.11 -4.83 13.70
C ILE A 42 -14.49 -5.89 14.62
N MET A 43 -14.42 -5.61 15.92
CA MET A 43 -13.83 -6.50 16.93
C MET A 43 -14.82 -7.54 17.47
N GLY A 44 -16.07 -7.53 17.01
CA GLY A 44 -17.08 -8.48 17.41
C GLY A 44 -17.64 -8.30 18.81
N PHE A 45 -17.45 -7.14 19.44
CA PHE A 45 -18.07 -6.81 20.74
C PHE A 45 -19.58 -6.61 20.60
N ILE A 46 -20.01 -6.07 19.48
CA ILE A 46 -21.42 -5.87 19.13
C ILE A 46 -21.73 -6.49 17.77
N SER A 47 -22.99 -6.86 17.58
CA SER A 47 -23.51 -7.31 16.28
C SER A 47 -24.84 -6.63 15.99
N TYR A 48 -25.12 -6.37 14.70
CA TYR A 48 -26.39 -5.80 14.31
C TYR A 48 -27.48 -6.86 14.30
N HIS A 49 -28.59 -6.60 14.98
CA HIS A 49 -29.76 -7.50 15.04
C HIS A 49 -30.95 -6.84 14.38
N ASN A 50 -31.63 -7.59 13.54
CA ASN A 50 -32.90 -7.18 12.94
C ASN A 50 -33.86 -8.36 12.99
N GLY A 51 -34.85 -8.30 13.89
CA GLY A 51 -35.80 -9.40 14.09
C GLY A 51 -36.37 -9.45 15.49
N ASN A 52 -36.74 -10.63 15.93
CA ASN A 52 -37.30 -10.85 17.27
C ASN A 52 -36.17 -11.06 18.29
N LEU A 53 -36.11 -10.21 19.28
CA LEU A 53 -35.18 -10.30 20.41
C LEU A 53 -35.97 -10.48 21.71
N LYS A 54 -35.84 -11.65 22.35
CA LYS A 54 -36.53 -11.98 23.61
C LYS A 54 -38.07 -11.76 23.55
N GLY A 55 -38.67 -12.10 22.40
CA GLY A 55 -40.13 -12.02 22.22
C GLY A 55 -40.66 -10.65 21.79
N ARG A 56 -39.76 -9.68 21.51
CA ARG A 56 -40.12 -8.32 21.02
C ARG A 56 -39.37 -7.99 19.72
N PRO A 57 -40.00 -7.30 18.78
CA PRO A 57 -39.31 -6.79 17.61
C PRO A 57 -38.20 -5.82 18.05
N TYR A 58 -36.99 -6.02 17.55
CA TYR A 58 -35.82 -5.18 17.82
C TYR A 58 -34.98 -5.03 16.57
N THR A 59 -34.51 -3.84 16.31
CA THR A 59 -33.56 -3.52 15.26
C THR A 59 -32.52 -2.58 15.85
N GLY A 60 -31.25 -2.99 15.84
CA GLY A 60 -30.14 -2.23 16.39
C GLY A 60 -29.00 -3.11 16.86
N TRP A 61 -28.08 -2.49 17.60
CA TRP A 61 -26.92 -3.19 18.12
C TRP A 61 -27.26 -4.04 19.35
N VAL A 62 -26.65 -5.20 19.42
CA VAL A 62 -26.68 -6.07 20.59
C VAL A 62 -25.26 -6.45 20.98
N ASP A 63 -25.01 -6.54 22.28
CA ASP A 63 -23.77 -7.10 22.80
C ASP A 63 -23.63 -8.56 22.36
N SER A 64 -22.49 -8.91 21.75
CA SER A 64 -22.30 -10.22 21.14
C SER A 64 -22.32 -11.37 22.14
N LYS A 65 -21.91 -11.11 23.40
CA LYS A 65 -21.83 -12.11 24.47
C LYS A 65 -23.16 -12.24 25.21
N THR A 66 -23.73 -11.13 25.66
CA THR A 66 -24.95 -11.15 26.51
C THR A 66 -26.24 -11.18 25.69
N LYS A 67 -26.19 -10.81 24.43
CA LYS A 67 -27.35 -10.62 23.55
C LYS A 67 -28.34 -9.56 24.08
N GLU A 68 -27.86 -8.62 24.89
CA GLU A 68 -28.64 -7.48 25.35
C GLU A 68 -28.51 -6.32 24.34
N PRO A 69 -29.60 -5.53 24.16
CA PRO A 69 -29.54 -4.31 23.38
C PRO A 69 -28.45 -3.35 23.90
N VAL A 70 -27.77 -2.68 23.02
CA VAL A 70 -26.77 -1.64 23.33
C VAL A 70 -27.14 -0.39 22.54
N ASP A 71 -27.38 0.71 23.22
CA ASP A 71 -27.57 2.00 22.55
C ASP A 71 -26.23 2.53 22.02
N ASP A 72 -26.22 3.11 20.84
CA ASP A 72 -25.04 3.69 20.21
C ASP A 72 -24.28 4.62 21.16
N LYS A 73 -25.02 5.39 21.98
CA LYS A 73 -24.47 6.34 22.96
C LYS A 73 -23.66 5.67 24.06
N ASP A 74 -23.98 4.44 24.39
CA ASP A 74 -23.33 3.70 25.47
C ASP A 74 -22.11 2.89 24.99
N VAL A 75 -21.96 2.69 23.68
CA VAL A 75 -20.88 1.88 23.08
C VAL A 75 -19.51 2.45 23.47
N LYS A 76 -19.30 3.75 23.33
CA LYS A 76 -18.02 4.38 23.67
C LYS A 76 -17.66 4.15 25.15
N ALA A 77 -18.57 4.43 26.06
CA ALA A 77 -18.34 4.27 27.48
C ALA A 77 -18.08 2.80 27.89
N LYS A 78 -18.70 1.85 27.17
CA LYS A 78 -18.63 0.43 27.49
C LYS A 78 -17.39 -0.28 26.93
N TYR A 79 -16.96 0.09 25.70
CA TYR A 79 -15.98 -0.71 24.96
C TYR A 79 -14.68 0.04 24.60
N GLU A 80 -14.60 1.38 24.70
CA GLU A 80 -13.43 2.16 24.23
C GLU A 80 -12.12 1.67 24.84
N THR A 81 -12.10 1.39 26.15
CA THR A 81 -10.90 0.88 26.82
C THR A 81 -10.42 -0.43 26.21
N SER A 82 -11.32 -1.40 26.02
CA SER A 82 -11.00 -2.68 25.39
C SER A 82 -10.60 -2.55 23.92
N ILE A 83 -11.21 -1.60 23.19
CA ILE A 83 -10.84 -1.29 21.81
C ILE A 83 -9.39 -0.79 21.76
N LEU A 84 -9.03 0.16 22.61
CA LEU A 84 -7.69 0.75 22.64
C LEU A 84 -6.62 -0.27 23.07
N GLU A 85 -6.93 -1.14 24.03
CA GLU A 85 -6.02 -2.18 24.50
C GLU A 85 -5.71 -3.25 23.44
N HIS A 86 -6.67 -3.53 22.54
CA HIS A 86 -6.59 -4.60 21.54
C HIS A 86 -6.53 -4.11 20.10
N SER A 87 -6.08 -2.89 19.89
CA SER A 87 -5.88 -2.26 18.57
C SER A 87 -4.51 -1.60 18.47
N GLY A 88 -4.10 -1.23 17.28
CA GLY A 88 -2.87 -0.47 17.04
C GLY A 88 -1.59 -1.27 17.23
N ILE A 89 -0.54 -0.55 17.59
CA ILE A 89 0.78 -1.12 17.90
C ILE A 89 0.76 -1.62 19.35
N ARG A 90 0.94 -2.92 19.52
CA ARG A 90 0.88 -3.59 20.82
C ARG A 90 1.76 -4.83 20.86
N LEU A 91 1.88 -5.47 22.02
CA LEU A 91 2.53 -6.78 22.15
C LEU A 91 1.90 -7.76 21.14
N ILE A 92 2.74 -8.57 20.52
CA ILE A 92 2.26 -9.60 19.58
C ILE A 92 1.41 -10.61 20.34
N GLU A 93 0.16 -10.77 19.90
CA GLU A 93 -0.80 -11.71 20.48
C GLU A 93 -0.61 -13.09 19.83
N PRO A 94 -0.26 -14.13 20.61
CA PRO A 94 0.06 -15.46 20.06
C PRO A 94 -1.08 -16.08 19.24
N GLU A 95 -2.32 -15.79 19.60
CA GLU A 95 -3.51 -16.35 18.96
C GLU A 95 -3.68 -15.85 17.50
N LEU A 96 -3.17 -14.65 17.20
CA LEU A 96 -3.21 -14.09 15.84
C LEU A 96 -2.23 -14.77 14.88
N PHE A 97 -1.25 -15.50 15.41
CA PHE A 97 -0.15 -16.09 14.65
C PHE A 97 0.00 -17.61 14.86
N ASN A 98 -1.10 -18.34 15.02
CA ASN A 98 -1.08 -19.79 15.19
C ASN A 98 -0.18 -20.22 16.37
N GLY A 99 -0.28 -19.53 17.49
CA GLY A 99 0.50 -19.83 18.70
C GLY A 99 1.93 -19.28 18.66
N TYR A 100 2.23 -18.33 17.79
CA TYR A 100 3.50 -17.64 17.77
C TYR A 100 3.85 -17.05 19.14
N ASN A 101 4.98 -17.46 19.68
CA ASN A 101 5.48 -16.95 20.95
C ASN A 101 6.91 -16.42 20.75
N PRO A 102 7.10 -15.10 20.68
CA PRO A 102 8.40 -14.50 20.43
C PRO A 102 9.42 -14.78 21.56
N GLU A 103 8.97 -15.06 22.78
CA GLU A 103 9.86 -15.38 23.91
C GLU A 103 10.37 -16.82 23.88
N LYS A 104 9.64 -17.74 23.24
CA LYS A 104 9.93 -19.18 23.21
C LYS A 104 10.33 -19.66 21.82
N LYS A 105 10.90 -18.79 21.02
CA LYS A 105 11.36 -19.19 19.68
C LYS A 105 12.49 -20.20 19.77
N GLU A 106 12.27 -21.36 19.15
CA GLU A 106 13.27 -22.40 19.00
C GLU A 106 13.65 -22.56 17.52
N MET A 107 14.93 -22.64 17.26
CA MET A 107 15.47 -23.02 15.93
C MET A 107 16.23 -24.32 16.07
N ILE A 108 16.14 -25.16 15.04
CA ILE A 108 16.96 -26.36 14.95
C ILE A 108 18.27 -25.97 14.27
N GLN A 109 19.38 -26.23 14.96
CA GLN A 109 20.73 -26.01 14.44
C GLN A 109 21.43 -27.34 14.23
N GLU A 110 21.99 -27.52 13.07
CA GLU A 110 22.90 -28.61 12.81
C GLU A 110 24.27 -28.33 13.46
N VAL A 111 24.73 -29.25 14.30
CA VAL A 111 26.01 -29.17 14.99
C VAL A 111 26.81 -30.43 14.69
N ILE A 112 27.99 -30.24 14.15
CA ILE A 112 28.95 -31.35 13.96
C ILE A 112 29.75 -31.50 15.26
N VAL A 113 29.75 -32.70 15.81
CA VAL A 113 30.53 -33.05 17.00
C VAL A 113 32.02 -33.00 16.68
N GLU A 114 32.75 -32.08 17.30
CA GLU A 114 34.18 -31.86 17.01
C GLU A 114 35.11 -32.82 17.77
N GLU A 115 34.66 -33.38 18.88
CA GLU A 115 35.35 -34.39 19.71
C GLU A 115 34.32 -35.36 20.28
N ASP A 116 34.77 -36.57 20.67
CA ASP A 116 33.88 -37.55 21.27
C ASP A 116 33.17 -37.01 22.50
N LEU A 117 31.85 -37.12 22.53
CA LEU A 117 31.06 -36.67 23.68
C LEU A 117 31.12 -37.68 24.80
N GLU A 118 30.88 -37.24 26.02
CA GLU A 118 30.67 -38.12 27.18
C GLU A 118 29.46 -39.04 26.93
N PRO A 119 29.54 -40.32 27.29
CA PRO A 119 28.44 -41.25 27.10
C PRO A 119 27.26 -40.89 27.99
N PHE A 120 26.03 -41.11 27.52
CA PHE A 120 24.79 -40.93 28.26
C PHE A 120 23.94 -42.19 28.23
N GLU A 121 23.11 -42.38 29.25
CA GLU A 121 22.20 -43.52 29.34
C GLU A 121 20.94 -43.28 28.52
N ALA A 122 20.48 -44.29 27.81
CA ALA A 122 19.27 -44.22 26.99
C ALA A 122 18.51 -45.54 26.99
N SER A 123 17.22 -45.48 26.69
CA SER A 123 16.40 -46.65 26.45
C SER A 123 16.87 -47.38 25.18
N LYS A 124 16.58 -48.69 25.08
CA LYS A 124 16.90 -49.51 23.90
C LYS A 124 16.42 -48.85 22.61
N GLU A 125 15.18 -48.36 22.59
CA GLU A 125 14.57 -47.70 21.43
C GLU A 125 15.32 -46.43 21.01
N THR A 126 15.70 -45.62 21.99
CA THR A 126 16.50 -44.41 21.76
C THR A 126 17.90 -44.76 21.23
N ALA A 127 18.55 -45.77 21.80
CA ALA A 127 19.86 -46.23 21.35
C ALA A 127 19.83 -46.76 19.90
N GLU A 128 18.80 -47.52 19.53
CA GLU A 128 18.58 -47.99 18.17
C GLU A 128 18.35 -46.83 17.19
N GLN A 129 17.61 -45.79 17.60
CA GLN A 129 17.43 -44.56 16.79
C GLN A 129 18.77 -43.86 16.56
N PHE A 130 19.57 -43.67 17.61
CA PHE A 130 20.91 -43.08 17.47
C PHE A 130 21.81 -43.93 16.54
N LYS A 131 21.74 -45.26 16.63
CA LYS A 131 22.47 -46.14 15.72
C LYS A 131 22.04 -45.99 14.27
N HIS A 132 20.75 -45.88 14.05
CA HIS A 132 20.20 -45.66 12.71
C HIS A 132 20.57 -44.29 12.14
N GLN A 133 20.56 -43.24 12.97
CA GLN A 133 20.87 -41.87 12.52
C GLN A 133 22.36 -41.63 12.29
N HIS A 134 23.22 -42.16 13.15
CA HIS A 134 24.66 -41.83 13.16
C HIS A 134 25.57 -42.93 12.65
N GLY A 135 25.04 -44.14 12.43
CA GLY A 135 25.78 -45.24 11.86
C GLY A 135 27.06 -45.62 12.62
N ASP A 136 28.22 -45.39 11.98
CA ASP A 136 29.53 -45.58 12.56
C ASP A 136 30.05 -44.46 13.46
N LYS A 137 29.27 -43.39 13.60
CA LYS A 137 29.58 -42.22 14.44
C LYS A 137 28.94 -42.30 15.83
N VAL A 138 28.49 -43.47 16.24
CA VAL A 138 27.95 -43.71 17.58
C VAL A 138 28.42 -45.09 18.08
N ASP A 139 28.90 -45.12 19.34
CA ASP A 139 29.19 -46.34 20.09
C ASP A 139 28.05 -46.58 21.08
N ILE A 140 27.53 -47.82 21.08
CA ILE A 140 26.39 -48.22 21.93
C ILE A 140 26.75 -49.50 22.66
N PHE A 141 26.61 -49.48 23.99
CA PHE A 141 26.86 -50.63 24.86
C PHE A 141 25.68 -50.82 25.81
N GLU A 142 25.26 -52.06 26.00
CA GLU A 142 24.24 -52.40 26.99
C GLU A 142 24.87 -52.33 28.41
N ILE A 143 24.15 -51.74 29.35
CA ILE A 143 24.53 -51.66 30.75
C ILE A 143 23.86 -52.82 31.47
N PRO A 144 24.63 -53.88 31.87
CA PRO A 144 24.02 -55.13 32.36
C PRO A 144 23.24 -54.94 33.68
N GLU A 145 23.58 -53.93 34.45
CA GLU A 145 23.00 -53.68 35.77
C GLU A 145 21.60 -53.03 35.71
N THR A 146 21.33 -52.24 34.69
CA THR A 146 20.05 -51.48 34.56
C THR A 146 19.22 -51.94 33.38
N GLY A 147 19.83 -52.65 32.39
CA GLY A 147 19.17 -52.99 31.15
C GLY A 147 19.00 -51.81 30.18
N GLU A 148 19.59 -50.65 30.50
CA GLU A 148 19.70 -49.49 29.64
C GLU A 148 20.93 -49.54 28.76
N TYR A 149 21.04 -48.60 27.84
CA TYR A 149 22.16 -48.53 26.91
C TYR A 149 22.98 -47.26 27.14
N SER A 150 24.31 -47.42 27.17
CA SER A 150 25.24 -46.32 27.13
C SER A 150 25.48 -45.93 25.68
N VAL A 151 25.15 -44.70 25.32
CA VAL A 151 25.28 -44.13 23.97
C VAL A 151 26.38 -43.08 24.00
N LYS A 152 27.40 -43.24 23.17
CA LYS A 152 28.49 -42.27 22.99
C LYS A 152 28.55 -41.79 21.58
N LEU A 153 28.38 -40.50 21.36
CA LEU A 153 28.54 -39.87 20.06
C LEU A 153 30.01 -39.55 19.80
N LEU A 154 30.48 -39.99 18.65
CA LEU A 154 31.85 -39.83 18.22
C LEU A 154 32.04 -38.57 17.39
N LYS A 155 33.29 -38.11 17.30
CA LYS A 155 33.69 -37.02 16.42
C LYS A 155 33.15 -37.20 15.01
N GLY A 156 32.54 -36.16 14.46
CA GLY A 156 31.91 -36.14 13.15
C GLY A 156 30.48 -36.63 13.09
N ALA A 157 29.87 -36.96 14.25
CA ALA A 157 28.42 -37.13 14.34
C ALA A 157 27.70 -35.77 14.15
N THR A 158 26.54 -35.81 13.54
CA THR A 158 25.71 -34.59 13.33
C THR A 158 24.52 -34.61 14.26
N LEU A 159 24.37 -33.57 15.08
CA LEU A 159 23.25 -33.38 15.98
C LEU A 159 22.37 -32.22 15.50
N TYR A 160 21.07 -32.41 15.56
CA TYR A 160 20.10 -31.34 15.37
C TYR A 160 19.64 -30.85 16.75
N ILE A 161 20.21 -29.73 17.17
CA ILE A 161 19.99 -29.19 18.51
C ILE A 161 19.00 -28.03 18.45
N PRO A 162 17.92 -28.06 19.25
CA PRO A 162 17.06 -26.89 19.41
C PRO A 162 17.89 -25.71 19.95
N LYS A 163 17.96 -24.62 19.23
CA LYS A 163 18.59 -23.39 19.67
C LYS A 163 17.53 -22.41 20.12
N ALA A 164 17.43 -22.16 21.42
CA ALA A 164 16.64 -21.07 21.96
C ALA A 164 17.33 -19.75 21.59
N LEU A 165 16.73 -18.96 20.71
CA LEU A 165 17.18 -17.62 20.41
C LEU A 165 16.26 -16.64 21.12
N ARG A 166 16.86 -15.68 21.83
CA ARG A 166 16.10 -14.58 22.41
C ARG A 166 15.60 -13.71 21.25
N PHE A 167 14.28 -13.64 21.11
CA PHE A 167 13.62 -12.79 20.14
C PHE A 167 13.22 -11.47 20.82
N ASP A 168 13.74 -10.37 20.31
CA ASP A 168 13.65 -9.05 20.92
C ASP A 168 12.76 -8.08 20.10
N ARG A 169 11.86 -8.63 19.27
CA ARG A 169 10.89 -7.89 18.44
C ARG A 169 9.47 -8.27 18.85
N LEU A 170 9.08 -7.87 20.07
CA LEU A 170 7.85 -8.32 20.74
C LEU A 170 6.61 -7.49 20.40
N VAL A 171 6.75 -6.42 19.64
CA VAL A 171 5.71 -5.42 19.39
C VAL A 171 5.50 -5.23 17.88
N ALA A 172 4.25 -5.14 17.47
CA ALA A 172 3.87 -4.89 16.09
C ALA A 172 2.49 -4.22 15.99
N GLY A 173 2.23 -3.57 14.87
CA GLY A 173 0.88 -3.13 14.48
C GLY A 173 0.08 -4.32 13.96
N GLN A 174 -0.96 -4.71 14.67
CA GLN A 174 -1.74 -5.91 14.40
C GLN A 174 -3.19 -5.56 14.13
N ILE A 175 -3.84 -6.31 13.25
CA ILE A 175 -5.29 -6.24 13.05
C ILE A 175 -5.99 -6.33 14.43
N PRO A 176 -7.03 -5.53 14.68
CA PRO A 176 -7.73 -5.53 15.97
C PRO A 176 -8.17 -6.93 16.38
N THR A 177 -7.98 -7.28 17.64
CA THR A 177 -8.38 -8.59 18.19
C THR A 177 -9.87 -8.81 18.02
N GLY A 178 -10.26 -9.97 17.53
CA GLY A 178 -11.66 -10.31 17.24
C GLY A 178 -12.11 -9.97 15.82
N TRP A 179 -11.29 -9.27 15.02
CA TRP A 179 -11.58 -9.06 13.60
C TRP A 179 -11.74 -10.41 12.89
N ASN A 180 -12.81 -10.53 12.11
CA ASN A 180 -13.10 -11.76 11.36
C ASN A 180 -13.77 -11.40 10.04
N ALA A 181 -13.23 -11.93 8.95
CA ALA A 181 -13.77 -11.73 7.61
C ALA A 181 -15.21 -12.22 7.43
N LYS A 182 -15.68 -13.15 8.27
CA LYS A 182 -17.07 -13.60 8.32
C LYS A 182 -18.05 -12.46 8.60
N THR A 183 -17.65 -11.47 9.38
CA THR A 183 -18.45 -10.28 9.68
C THR A 183 -18.79 -9.48 8.40
N TYR A 184 -17.94 -9.60 7.38
CA TYR A 184 -18.12 -8.98 6.07
C TYR A 184 -18.76 -9.90 5.03
N GLY A 185 -19.25 -11.06 5.44
CA GLY A 185 -19.95 -12.00 4.57
C GLY A 185 -19.08 -13.05 3.86
N ILE A 186 -17.78 -13.14 4.19
CA ILE A 186 -16.89 -14.18 3.67
C ILE A 186 -17.18 -15.49 4.42
N SER A 187 -17.37 -16.59 3.68
CA SER A 187 -17.72 -17.89 4.26
C SER A 187 -16.55 -18.50 5.04
N ASP A 188 -16.88 -19.31 6.05
CA ASP A 188 -15.87 -20.05 6.83
C ASP A 188 -15.01 -20.97 5.95
N ASP A 189 -15.59 -21.47 4.88
CA ASP A 189 -14.91 -22.33 3.90
C ASP A 189 -13.76 -21.57 3.20
N ILE A 190 -14.02 -20.36 2.71
CA ILE A 190 -12.97 -19.50 2.13
C ILE A 190 -11.97 -19.10 3.20
N ILE A 191 -12.41 -18.67 4.38
CA ILE A 191 -11.53 -18.24 5.49
C ILE A 191 -10.52 -19.33 5.84
N SER A 192 -10.93 -20.58 5.84
CA SER A 192 -10.06 -21.73 6.15
C SER A 192 -9.05 -22.07 5.05
N GLN A 193 -9.29 -21.62 3.82
CA GLN A 193 -8.51 -22.01 2.65
C GLN A 193 -7.44 -21.00 2.24
N VAL A 194 -7.66 -19.71 2.50
CA VAL A 194 -6.83 -18.63 1.96
C VAL A 194 -5.80 -18.12 2.97
N ASP A 195 -4.72 -17.53 2.46
CA ASP A 195 -3.79 -16.76 3.29
C ASP A 195 -4.50 -15.55 3.91
N PRO A 196 -4.20 -15.15 5.15
CA PRO A 196 -4.81 -13.99 5.80
C PRO A 196 -4.80 -12.71 4.97
N ILE A 197 -3.75 -12.46 4.16
CA ILE A 197 -3.70 -11.27 3.31
C ILE A 197 -4.78 -11.26 2.24
N THR A 198 -5.23 -12.41 1.78
CA THR A 198 -6.37 -12.53 0.87
C THR A 198 -7.64 -11.99 1.51
N LEU A 199 -7.86 -12.30 2.79
CA LEU A 199 -9.02 -11.78 3.53
C LEU A 199 -8.94 -10.27 3.71
N PHE A 200 -7.76 -9.74 4.04
CA PHE A 200 -7.56 -8.30 4.20
C PHE A 200 -7.84 -7.54 2.89
N VAL A 201 -7.36 -8.05 1.76
CA VAL A 201 -7.58 -7.39 0.47
C VAL A 201 -9.03 -7.51 0.00
N LEU A 202 -9.69 -8.66 0.20
CA LEU A 202 -11.10 -8.84 -0.17
C LEU A 202 -11.99 -7.84 0.57
N VAL A 203 -11.82 -7.71 1.88
CA VAL A 203 -12.59 -6.75 2.69
C VAL A 203 -12.27 -5.32 2.25
N SER A 204 -10.99 -4.97 2.06
CA SER A 204 -10.60 -3.62 1.62
C SER A 204 -11.18 -3.28 0.24
N VAL A 205 -11.26 -4.23 -0.70
CA VAL A 205 -11.85 -4.00 -2.02
C VAL A 205 -13.35 -3.75 -1.92
N VAL A 206 -14.07 -4.57 -1.14
CA VAL A 206 -15.52 -4.37 -0.92
C VAL A 206 -15.79 -2.98 -0.34
N GLU A 207 -15.09 -2.61 0.72
CA GLU A 207 -15.27 -1.30 1.35
C GLU A 207 -14.89 -0.14 0.41
N ALA A 208 -13.84 -0.29 -0.42
CA ALA A 208 -13.45 0.71 -1.40
C ALA A 208 -14.52 0.90 -2.49
N PHE A 209 -15.17 -0.17 -2.95
CA PHE A 209 -16.30 -0.07 -3.87
C PHE A 209 -17.53 0.56 -3.21
N ILE A 210 -17.82 0.22 -1.96
CA ILE A 210 -18.91 0.88 -1.20
C ILE A 210 -18.61 2.37 -1.04
N ALA A 211 -17.38 2.75 -0.72
CA ALA A 211 -16.94 4.15 -0.66
C ALA A 211 -17.07 4.87 -2.02
N SER A 212 -16.96 4.15 -3.14
CA SER A 212 -17.24 4.67 -4.49
C SER A 212 -18.73 4.79 -4.82
N GLY A 213 -19.62 4.35 -3.92
CA GLY A 213 -21.05 4.24 -4.23
C GLY A 213 -21.42 3.05 -5.14
N ILE A 214 -20.48 2.17 -5.44
CA ILE A 214 -20.68 0.96 -6.25
C ILE A 214 -20.94 -0.21 -5.30
N THR A 215 -22.20 -0.46 -4.99
CA THR A 215 -22.63 -1.55 -4.09
C THR A 215 -22.85 -2.87 -4.82
N ASP A 216 -22.98 -2.82 -6.13
CA ASP A 216 -23.13 -3.98 -7.01
C ASP A 216 -22.19 -3.80 -8.23
N PRO A 217 -21.20 -4.67 -8.43
CA PRO A 217 -20.32 -4.62 -9.59
C PRO A 217 -21.06 -4.68 -10.94
N TYR A 218 -22.19 -5.34 -11.00
CA TYR A 218 -22.99 -5.41 -12.25
C TYR A 218 -23.58 -4.06 -12.66
N GLU A 219 -23.79 -3.14 -11.73
CA GLU A 219 -24.17 -1.75 -12.06
C GLU A 219 -23.02 -1.02 -12.76
N MET A 220 -21.79 -1.26 -12.35
CA MET A 220 -20.59 -0.72 -12.99
C MET A 220 -20.48 -1.16 -14.46
N TYR A 221 -20.84 -2.40 -14.77
CA TYR A 221 -20.79 -2.96 -16.13
C TYR A 221 -21.86 -2.42 -17.09
N LYS A 222 -22.74 -1.55 -16.62
CA LYS A 222 -23.59 -0.72 -17.51
C LYS A 222 -22.81 0.42 -18.17
N TYR A 223 -21.63 0.77 -17.64
CA TYR A 223 -20.79 1.87 -18.10
C TYR A 223 -19.48 1.42 -18.75
N VAL A 224 -18.97 0.26 -18.37
CA VAL A 224 -17.73 -0.32 -18.89
C VAL A 224 -17.90 -1.79 -19.22
N HIS A 225 -17.09 -2.29 -20.15
CA HIS A 225 -17.05 -3.72 -20.43
C HIS A 225 -16.26 -4.46 -19.34
N VAL A 226 -16.54 -5.72 -19.10
CA VAL A 226 -15.86 -6.55 -18.07
C VAL A 226 -14.35 -6.65 -18.28
N SER A 227 -13.86 -6.44 -19.51
CA SER A 227 -12.43 -6.40 -19.84
C SER A 227 -11.76 -5.06 -19.54
N GLU A 228 -12.51 -4.03 -19.19
CA GLU A 228 -12.00 -2.68 -18.93
C GLU A 228 -11.81 -2.37 -17.44
N VAL A 229 -12.04 -3.37 -16.58
CA VAL A 229 -11.78 -3.28 -15.13
C VAL A 229 -10.52 -4.07 -14.81
N GLY A 230 -9.43 -3.38 -14.51
CA GLY A 230 -8.14 -3.96 -14.18
C GLY A 230 -7.92 -4.10 -12.66
N ASN A 231 -7.08 -5.06 -12.29
CA ASN A 231 -6.57 -5.20 -10.93
C ASN A 231 -5.04 -5.11 -10.96
N CYS A 232 -4.50 -4.05 -10.35
CA CYS A 232 -3.08 -3.76 -10.28
C CYS A 232 -2.56 -3.75 -8.83
N SER A 233 -3.32 -4.30 -7.89
CA SER A 233 -2.89 -4.42 -6.48
C SER A 233 -1.80 -5.49 -6.32
N GLY A 234 -0.93 -5.30 -5.34
CA GLY A 234 0.21 -6.18 -5.15
C GLY A 234 0.65 -6.35 -3.70
N SER A 235 1.63 -7.24 -3.50
CA SER A 235 2.20 -7.56 -2.20
C SER A 235 3.73 -7.49 -2.28
N GLY A 236 4.37 -7.07 -1.18
CA GLY A 236 5.82 -7.08 -1.09
C GLY A 236 6.40 -8.47 -0.81
N MET A 237 5.65 -9.34 -0.15
CA MET A 237 6.13 -10.64 0.34
C MET A 237 5.28 -11.84 -0.11
N GLY A 238 4.04 -11.63 -0.50
CA GLY A 238 3.10 -12.70 -0.85
C GLY A 238 2.48 -13.40 0.37
N GLY A 239 1.97 -14.60 0.17
CA GLY A 239 1.32 -15.43 1.19
C GLY A 239 2.31 -16.05 2.16
N VAL A 240 2.82 -15.28 3.10
CA VAL A 240 3.84 -15.73 4.06
C VAL A 240 3.32 -16.80 5.03
N SER A 241 2.05 -16.78 5.38
CA SER A 241 1.42 -17.84 6.16
C SER A 241 1.34 -19.15 5.38
N ALA A 242 1.00 -19.09 4.10
CA ALA A 242 1.00 -20.25 3.22
C ALA A 242 2.41 -20.85 3.04
N LEU A 243 3.43 -19.99 2.87
CA LEU A 243 4.83 -20.42 2.81
C LEU A 243 5.25 -21.13 4.11
N ARG A 244 4.89 -20.58 5.26
CA ARG A 244 5.14 -21.21 6.56
C ARG A 244 4.48 -22.58 6.64
N GLY A 245 3.20 -22.69 6.26
CA GLY A 245 2.48 -23.95 6.22
C GLY A 245 3.15 -25.01 5.36
N MET A 246 3.60 -24.63 4.15
CA MET A 246 4.28 -25.57 3.24
C MET A 246 5.63 -26.06 3.77
N PHE A 247 6.45 -25.18 4.33
CA PHE A 247 7.83 -25.50 4.64
C PHE A 247 8.07 -25.85 6.12
N LYS A 248 7.40 -25.20 7.05
CA LYS A 248 7.59 -25.43 8.50
C LYS A 248 6.56 -26.38 9.08
N ASP A 249 5.29 -26.11 8.88
CA ASP A 249 4.23 -26.87 9.52
C ASP A 249 4.14 -28.29 8.95
N ARG A 250 4.25 -28.43 7.62
CA ARG A 250 4.33 -29.75 6.98
C ARG A 250 5.55 -30.56 7.42
N PHE A 251 6.69 -29.91 7.63
CA PHE A 251 7.89 -30.55 8.14
C PHE A 251 7.74 -31.05 9.59
N LYS A 252 6.88 -30.41 10.36
CA LYS A 252 6.55 -30.79 11.74
C LYS A 252 5.37 -31.78 11.83
N ASP A 253 4.92 -32.31 10.71
CA ASP A 253 3.73 -33.17 10.60
C ASP A 253 2.43 -32.53 11.13
N GLU A 254 2.38 -31.19 11.14
CA GLU A 254 1.16 -30.45 11.43
C GLU A 254 0.18 -30.50 10.23
N PRO A 255 -1.13 -30.45 10.47
CA PRO A 255 -2.11 -30.45 9.39
C PRO A 255 -1.93 -29.24 8.48
N VAL A 256 -1.72 -29.48 7.19
CA VAL A 256 -1.59 -28.43 6.18
C VAL A 256 -2.63 -28.65 5.08
N GLN A 257 -3.27 -27.58 4.68
CA GLN A 257 -4.29 -27.58 3.66
C GLN A 257 -3.77 -28.07 2.31
N ASN A 258 -4.62 -28.78 1.54
CA ASN A 258 -4.23 -29.39 0.28
C ASN A 258 -3.86 -28.37 -0.80
N ASP A 259 -4.55 -27.23 -0.86
CA ASP A 259 -4.41 -26.21 -1.90
C ASP A 259 -3.46 -25.06 -1.50
N ILE A 260 -2.67 -25.24 -0.43
CA ILE A 260 -1.82 -24.20 0.15
C ILE A 260 -0.80 -23.63 -0.84
N LEU A 261 -0.36 -24.42 -1.83
CA LEU A 261 0.63 -23.96 -2.81
C LEU A 261 0.18 -22.72 -3.57
N GLN A 262 -1.07 -22.68 -4.02
CA GLN A 262 -1.59 -21.55 -4.78
C GLN A 262 -1.65 -20.26 -3.95
N GLU A 263 -1.87 -20.38 -2.65
CA GLU A 263 -1.93 -19.22 -1.74
C GLU A 263 -0.55 -18.57 -1.51
N SER A 264 0.53 -19.24 -1.87
CA SER A 264 1.89 -18.67 -1.85
C SER A 264 2.20 -17.79 -3.06
N PHE A 265 1.44 -17.88 -4.15
CA PHE A 265 1.65 -17.09 -5.36
C PHE A 265 1.10 -15.67 -5.18
N ILE A 266 1.93 -14.67 -5.46
CA ILE A 266 1.60 -13.25 -5.23
C ILE A 266 0.37 -12.78 -6.03
N ASN A 267 0.12 -13.38 -7.20
CA ASN A 267 -1.04 -13.04 -8.04
C ASN A 267 -2.36 -13.66 -7.56
N THR A 268 -2.33 -14.62 -6.64
CA THR A 268 -3.54 -15.34 -6.18
C THR A 268 -4.52 -14.39 -5.48
N MET A 269 -4.04 -13.44 -4.70
CA MET A 269 -4.88 -12.46 -4.00
C MET A 269 -5.69 -11.60 -4.98
N SER A 270 -5.05 -11.11 -6.03
CA SER A 270 -5.74 -10.39 -7.11
C SER A 270 -6.71 -11.28 -7.88
N ALA A 271 -6.39 -12.57 -8.06
CA ALA A 271 -7.28 -13.53 -8.69
C ALA A 271 -8.55 -13.77 -7.85
N TRP A 272 -8.43 -13.91 -6.53
CA TRP A 272 -9.57 -14.01 -5.62
C TRP A 272 -10.50 -12.80 -5.70
N VAL A 273 -9.95 -11.59 -5.75
CA VAL A 273 -10.72 -10.35 -5.96
C VAL A 273 -11.52 -10.43 -7.27
N ASN A 274 -10.86 -10.79 -8.35
CA ASN A 274 -11.53 -10.89 -9.66
C ASN A 274 -12.61 -11.95 -9.69
N MET A 275 -12.37 -13.12 -9.09
CA MET A 275 -13.34 -14.23 -9.09
C MET A 275 -14.55 -13.96 -8.20
N LEU A 276 -14.33 -13.45 -6.99
CA LEU A 276 -15.38 -13.36 -5.98
C LEU A 276 -16.16 -12.05 -6.00
N LEU A 277 -15.50 -10.93 -6.35
CA LEU A 277 -16.09 -9.61 -6.17
C LEU A 277 -16.52 -8.95 -7.48
N ILE A 278 -15.66 -8.97 -8.49
CA ILE A 278 -15.88 -8.15 -9.69
C ILE A 278 -16.11 -8.95 -10.96
N SER A 279 -15.86 -10.23 -10.98
CA SER A 279 -15.99 -11.09 -12.18
C SER A 279 -15.36 -10.46 -13.44
N SER A 280 -14.25 -9.74 -13.28
CA SER A 280 -13.58 -9.05 -14.36
C SER A 280 -12.77 -10.00 -15.24
N SER A 281 -12.76 -9.74 -16.54
CA SER A 281 -11.82 -10.32 -17.51
C SER A 281 -10.73 -9.30 -17.93
N GLY A 282 -10.62 -8.17 -17.24
CA GLY A 282 -9.62 -7.16 -17.48
C GLY A 282 -8.21 -7.56 -17.04
N PRO A 283 -7.22 -6.70 -17.26
CA PRO A 283 -5.82 -7.01 -16.97
C PRO A 283 -5.57 -7.18 -15.47
N ILE A 284 -4.86 -8.24 -15.11
CA ILE A 284 -4.27 -8.43 -13.77
C ILE A 284 -2.77 -8.14 -13.90
N LYS A 285 -2.27 -7.21 -13.10
CA LYS A 285 -0.86 -6.87 -12.98
C LYS A 285 -0.49 -6.79 -11.52
N THR A 286 0.46 -7.60 -11.10
CA THR A 286 0.83 -7.74 -9.69
C THR A 286 2.19 -7.10 -9.44
N PRO A 287 2.26 -5.85 -8.97
CA PRO A 287 3.52 -5.21 -8.63
C PRO A 287 4.15 -5.86 -7.40
N VAL A 288 5.48 -5.93 -7.41
CA VAL A 288 6.31 -6.41 -6.31
C VAL A 288 7.46 -5.44 -6.11
N GLY A 289 7.25 -4.43 -5.30
CA GLY A 289 8.22 -3.36 -5.02
C GLY A 289 8.63 -3.29 -3.56
N ALA A 290 8.55 -4.41 -2.82
CA ALA A 290 8.76 -4.44 -1.37
C ALA A 290 7.92 -3.36 -0.68
N CYS A 291 8.50 -2.48 0.13
CA CYS A 291 7.75 -1.43 0.81
C CYS A 291 7.18 -0.34 -0.13
N ALA A 292 7.64 -0.25 -1.39
CA ALA A 292 7.13 0.67 -2.40
C ALA A 292 5.99 0.10 -3.27
N THR A 293 5.55 -1.13 -3.01
CA THR A 293 4.57 -1.86 -3.83
C THR A 293 3.31 -1.07 -4.12
N SER A 294 2.69 -0.43 -3.12
CA SER A 294 1.45 0.32 -3.32
C SER A 294 1.61 1.54 -4.23
N VAL A 295 2.73 2.26 -4.11
CA VAL A 295 2.99 3.41 -5.00
C VAL A 295 3.27 2.93 -6.43
N GLU A 296 3.99 1.83 -6.59
CA GLU A 296 4.17 1.17 -7.88
C GLU A 296 2.84 0.67 -8.45
N SER A 297 1.96 0.15 -7.61
CA SER A 297 0.60 -0.24 -8.00
C SER A 297 -0.19 0.93 -8.59
N VAL A 298 -0.12 2.11 -7.98
CA VAL A 298 -0.76 3.32 -8.51
C VAL A 298 -0.17 3.70 -9.87
N ASP A 299 1.15 3.66 -10.02
CA ASP A 299 1.84 3.95 -11.28
C ASP A 299 1.40 3.00 -12.40
N ILE A 300 1.41 1.70 -12.14
CA ILE A 300 0.95 0.65 -13.08
C ILE A 300 -0.55 0.81 -13.41
N GLY A 301 -1.38 1.14 -12.42
CA GLY A 301 -2.82 1.38 -12.63
C GLY A 301 -3.06 2.59 -13.53
N VAL A 302 -2.39 3.69 -13.27
CA VAL A 302 -2.43 4.90 -14.11
C VAL A 302 -1.98 4.60 -15.55
N GLU A 303 -0.85 3.92 -15.72
CA GLU A 303 -0.38 3.52 -17.05
C GLU A 303 -1.35 2.58 -17.76
N THR A 304 -1.97 1.66 -17.04
CA THR A 304 -2.95 0.72 -17.59
C THR A 304 -4.19 1.44 -18.15
N ILE A 305 -4.66 2.45 -17.42
CA ILE A 305 -5.79 3.28 -17.87
C ILE A 305 -5.37 4.19 -19.04
N LEU A 306 -4.26 4.91 -18.93
CA LEU A 306 -3.79 5.84 -19.96
C LEU A 306 -3.42 5.13 -21.29
N SER A 307 -3.05 3.85 -21.23
CA SER A 307 -2.81 3.02 -22.43
C SER A 307 -4.08 2.42 -23.03
N GLY A 308 -5.25 2.70 -22.46
CA GLY A 308 -6.55 2.21 -22.94
C GLY A 308 -6.83 0.73 -22.69
N LYS A 309 -6.02 0.06 -21.85
CA LYS A 309 -6.24 -1.37 -21.48
C LYS A 309 -7.33 -1.57 -20.44
N ALA A 310 -7.58 -0.55 -19.64
CA ALA A 310 -8.68 -0.51 -18.68
C ALA A 310 -9.20 0.93 -18.56
N ARG A 311 -10.38 1.10 -17.99
CA ARG A 311 -10.95 2.40 -17.64
C ARG A 311 -11.10 2.58 -16.14
N ILE A 312 -11.14 1.47 -15.41
CA ILE A 312 -11.15 1.38 -13.96
C ILE A 312 -10.03 0.43 -13.54
N CYS A 313 -9.27 0.79 -12.50
CA CYS A 313 -8.28 -0.10 -11.89
C CYS A 313 -8.43 -0.12 -10.37
N ILE A 314 -8.31 -1.31 -9.81
CA ILE A 314 -8.08 -1.53 -8.38
C ILE A 314 -6.57 -1.43 -8.16
N VAL A 315 -6.14 -0.54 -7.28
CA VAL A 315 -4.73 -0.34 -6.93
C VAL A 315 -4.55 -0.37 -5.41
N GLY A 316 -3.33 -0.62 -4.97
CA GLY A 316 -2.98 -0.68 -3.57
C GLY A 316 -2.05 -1.83 -3.24
N GLY A 317 -1.98 -2.20 -1.97
CA GLY A 317 -1.11 -3.26 -1.52
C GLY A 317 -1.59 -3.91 -0.23
N TYR A 318 -1.02 -5.05 0.03
CA TYR A 318 -1.35 -5.88 1.18
C TYR A 318 -0.13 -6.71 1.58
N ASP A 319 0.12 -6.83 2.86
CA ASP A 319 1.16 -7.68 3.44
C ASP A 319 0.82 -8.10 4.87
N ASP A 320 1.44 -9.19 5.26
CA ASP A 320 1.42 -9.70 6.61
C ASP A 320 2.85 -9.78 7.16
N PHE A 321 3.00 -10.15 8.41
CA PHE A 321 4.29 -10.52 8.98
C PHE A 321 4.17 -11.88 9.68
N GLN A 322 5.27 -12.61 9.66
CA GLN A 322 5.38 -13.91 10.27
C GLN A 322 6.68 -14.00 11.07
N GLU A 323 6.73 -14.92 11.99
CA GLU A 323 7.85 -15.14 12.89
C GLU A 323 9.20 -15.15 12.18
N GLU A 324 9.31 -15.90 11.08
CA GLU A 324 10.53 -16.10 10.34
C GLU A 324 11.04 -14.79 9.70
N GLY A 325 10.15 -14.04 9.07
CA GLY A 325 10.46 -12.73 8.48
C GLY A 325 10.82 -11.69 9.53
N SER A 326 10.10 -11.65 10.62
CA SER A 326 10.36 -10.72 11.74
C SER A 326 11.72 -10.99 12.38
N PHE A 327 12.10 -12.26 12.52
CA PHE A 327 13.42 -12.64 13.00
C PHE A 327 14.53 -12.12 12.07
N GLU A 328 14.39 -12.29 10.75
CA GLU A 328 15.41 -11.83 9.80
C GLU A 328 15.48 -10.30 9.72
N PHE A 329 14.37 -9.58 9.81
CA PHE A 329 14.41 -8.12 9.94
C PHE A 329 15.09 -7.68 11.24
N GLY A 330 14.94 -8.43 12.32
CA GLY A 330 15.68 -8.23 13.57
C GLY A 330 17.18 -8.45 13.41
N ASN A 331 17.60 -9.54 12.75
CA ASN A 331 19.00 -9.85 12.45
C ASN A 331 19.67 -8.74 11.61
N MET A 332 18.93 -8.16 10.66
CA MET A 332 19.39 -7.03 9.85
C MET A 332 19.44 -5.71 10.62
N LYS A 333 18.97 -5.67 11.87
CA LYS A 333 18.78 -4.45 12.67
C LYS A 333 17.91 -3.40 11.95
N ALA A 334 16.97 -3.87 11.15
CA ALA A 334 16.03 -3.01 10.42
C ALA A 334 14.83 -2.62 11.26
N THR A 335 14.36 -3.53 12.13
CA THR A 335 13.24 -3.32 13.06
C THR A 335 13.72 -2.87 14.42
N SER A 336 12.85 -2.17 15.15
CA SER A 336 13.13 -1.66 16.49
C SER A 336 13.35 -2.80 17.50
N ASN A 337 14.37 -2.66 18.33
CA ASN A 337 14.59 -3.55 19.48
C ASN A 337 13.63 -3.18 20.59
N THR A 338 12.59 -3.97 20.76
CA THR A 338 11.51 -3.65 21.70
C THR A 338 11.91 -3.81 23.17
N LEU A 339 12.92 -4.62 23.48
CA LEU A 339 13.46 -4.73 24.84
C LEU A 339 14.20 -3.45 25.25
N GLU A 340 15.03 -2.89 24.35
CA GLU A 340 15.66 -1.59 24.58
C GLU A 340 14.62 -0.48 24.75
N GLU A 341 13.53 -0.52 23.97
CA GLU A 341 12.44 0.46 24.10
C GLU A 341 11.74 0.35 25.46
N PHE A 342 11.49 -0.86 25.96
CA PHE A 342 10.95 -1.07 27.31
C PHE A 342 11.92 -0.58 28.42
N GLU A 343 13.23 -0.78 28.25
CA GLU A 343 14.24 -0.25 29.16
C GLU A 343 14.22 1.29 29.23
N HIS A 344 13.85 1.95 28.13
CA HIS A 344 13.62 3.40 28.09
C HIS A 344 12.24 3.82 28.65
N GLY A 345 11.46 2.89 29.16
CA GLY A 345 10.14 3.14 29.76
C GLY A 345 9.01 3.43 28.77
N ARG A 346 9.17 3.05 27.49
CA ARG A 346 8.17 3.30 26.46
C ARG A 346 7.12 2.21 26.42
N THR A 347 5.89 2.64 26.21
CA THR A 347 4.78 1.73 25.87
C THR A 347 4.89 1.29 24.40
N PRO A 348 4.29 0.16 23.99
CA PRO A 348 4.30 -0.28 22.60
C PRO A 348 3.88 0.79 21.60
N ALA A 349 2.84 1.56 21.91
CA ALA A 349 2.33 2.63 21.04
C ALA A 349 3.33 3.77 20.79
N GLU A 350 4.32 3.94 21.66
CA GLU A 350 5.33 5.00 21.59
C GLU A 350 6.62 4.56 20.88
N MET A 351 6.76 3.29 20.52
CA MET A 351 8.03 2.73 20.00
C MET A 351 8.31 3.10 18.53
N SER A 352 7.30 3.35 17.72
CA SER A 352 7.50 3.89 16.38
C SER A 352 7.65 5.42 16.45
N ARG A 353 8.86 5.93 16.19
CA ARG A 353 9.26 7.32 16.50
C ARG A 353 9.93 8.03 15.32
N PRO A 354 9.28 8.14 14.15
CA PRO A 354 9.88 8.79 12.97
C PRO A 354 10.41 10.19 13.28
N ALA A 355 11.49 10.58 12.63
CA ALA A 355 12.14 11.88 12.71
C ALA A 355 12.71 12.27 14.08
N THR A 356 12.64 11.43 15.10
CA THR A 356 13.21 11.72 16.42
C THR A 356 14.67 11.27 16.56
N THR A 357 15.38 11.82 17.52
CA THR A 357 16.74 11.37 17.89
C THR A 357 16.76 9.91 18.36
N THR A 358 15.67 9.46 18.97
CA THR A 358 15.54 8.14 19.63
C THR A 358 14.91 7.07 18.73
N ARG A 359 14.69 7.34 17.44
CA ARG A 359 14.21 6.32 16.50
C ARG A 359 15.18 5.15 16.40
N ASN A 360 14.66 3.93 16.43
CA ASN A 360 15.49 2.72 16.59
C ASN A 360 15.15 1.60 15.59
N GLY A 361 14.50 1.89 14.50
CA GLY A 361 14.06 0.92 13.50
C GLY A 361 12.57 0.99 13.24
N PHE A 362 12.11 0.32 12.18
CA PHE A 362 10.69 0.29 11.91
C PHE A 362 9.95 -0.73 12.79
N MET A 363 8.67 -0.48 12.96
CA MET A 363 7.75 -1.37 13.65
C MET A 363 6.93 -2.10 12.60
N GLU A 364 6.96 -3.44 12.56
CA GLU A 364 6.17 -4.19 11.58
C GLU A 364 4.67 -4.00 11.80
N ALA A 365 3.90 -4.13 10.74
CA ALA A 365 2.44 -4.16 10.76
C ALA A 365 1.88 -5.06 9.66
N GLN A 366 0.61 -5.41 9.76
CA GLN A 366 -0.14 -6.23 8.82
C GLN A 366 -1.38 -5.49 8.33
N GLY A 367 -1.83 -5.81 7.14
CA GLY A 367 -3.07 -5.34 6.58
C GLY A 367 -3.05 -5.09 5.08
N ALA A 368 -4.08 -4.43 4.60
CA ALA A 368 -4.27 -4.05 3.21
C ALA A 368 -4.77 -2.61 3.09
N GLY A 369 -4.47 -1.99 1.96
CA GLY A 369 -5.05 -0.71 1.57
C GLY A 369 -5.34 -0.71 0.08
N ILE A 370 -6.50 -0.23 -0.31
CA ILE A 370 -7.00 -0.27 -1.68
C ILE A 370 -7.58 1.09 -2.07
N GLN A 371 -7.32 1.48 -3.30
CA GLN A 371 -7.97 2.59 -3.97
C GLN A 371 -8.61 2.11 -5.27
N ILE A 372 -9.76 2.70 -5.62
CA ILE A 372 -10.39 2.57 -6.93
C ILE A 372 -10.04 3.82 -7.72
N ILE A 373 -9.31 3.62 -8.81
CA ILE A 373 -8.96 4.71 -9.72
C ILE A 373 -9.63 4.52 -11.07
N MET A 374 -10.05 5.63 -11.69
CA MET A 374 -10.69 5.59 -13.01
C MET A 374 -10.48 6.89 -13.79
N GLN A 375 -10.86 6.86 -15.05
CA GLN A 375 -10.90 8.07 -15.88
C GLN A 375 -11.91 9.08 -15.33
N ALA A 376 -11.56 10.35 -15.29
CA ALA A 376 -12.41 11.37 -14.70
C ALA A 376 -13.74 11.59 -15.46
N ASP A 377 -13.74 11.46 -16.78
CA ASP A 377 -14.96 11.51 -17.59
C ASP A 377 -15.91 10.37 -17.26
N LEU A 378 -15.39 9.17 -17.02
CA LEU A 378 -16.16 8.02 -16.58
C LEU A 378 -16.72 8.23 -15.19
N ALA A 379 -15.91 8.73 -14.24
CA ALA A 379 -16.34 9.01 -12.87
C ALA A 379 -17.51 10.01 -12.85
N LEU A 380 -17.42 11.07 -13.64
CA LEU A 380 -18.50 12.07 -13.80
C LEU A 380 -19.76 11.47 -14.43
N LYS A 381 -19.58 10.62 -15.46
CA LYS A 381 -20.69 9.94 -16.13
C LYS A 381 -21.41 8.95 -15.20
N MET A 382 -20.69 8.26 -14.36
CA MET A 382 -21.23 7.33 -13.36
C MET A 382 -21.82 8.05 -12.14
N GLY A 383 -21.45 9.32 -11.90
CA GLY A 383 -21.87 10.09 -10.74
C GLY A 383 -21.23 9.61 -9.43
N VAL A 384 -20.07 8.98 -9.50
CA VAL A 384 -19.33 8.51 -8.30
C VAL A 384 -18.57 9.67 -7.65
N PRO A 385 -18.28 9.59 -6.33
CA PRO A 385 -17.49 10.61 -5.66
C PRO A 385 -16.05 10.65 -6.20
N ILE A 386 -15.42 11.82 -6.12
CA ILE A 386 -14.01 12.01 -6.46
C ILE A 386 -13.30 12.55 -5.22
N TYR A 387 -12.43 11.74 -4.64
CA TYR A 387 -11.68 12.06 -3.43
C TYR A 387 -10.34 12.77 -3.69
N GLY A 388 -9.78 12.57 -4.88
CA GLY A 388 -8.52 13.18 -5.28
C GLY A 388 -8.20 12.89 -6.75
N ILE A 389 -7.26 13.64 -7.29
CA ILE A 389 -6.74 13.48 -8.66
C ILE A 389 -5.33 12.93 -8.56
N VAL A 390 -5.04 11.81 -9.19
CA VAL A 390 -3.68 11.29 -9.31
C VAL A 390 -2.95 12.06 -10.40
N ALA A 391 -2.28 13.13 -10.01
CA ALA A 391 -1.59 14.03 -10.95
C ALA A 391 -0.31 13.40 -11.50
N MET A 392 0.38 12.60 -10.70
CA MET A 392 1.61 11.90 -11.08
C MET A 392 1.77 10.64 -10.22
N ALA A 393 2.26 9.60 -10.83
CA ALA A 393 2.88 8.47 -10.15
C ALA A 393 4.16 8.11 -10.92
N ALA A 394 5.22 7.77 -10.19
CA ALA A 394 6.50 7.41 -10.79
C ALA A 394 7.29 6.49 -9.87
N THR A 395 8.06 5.60 -10.47
CA THR A 395 9.01 4.75 -9.76
C THR A 395 10.43 4.99 -10.28
N ALA A 396 11.40 4.78 -9.42
CA ALA A 396 12.82 4.92 -9.75
C ALA A 396 13.66 3.97 -8.92
N THR A 397 14.91 3.75 -9.31
CA THR A 397 15.88 2.97 -8.55
C THR A 397 17.08 3.81 -8.16
N ASP A 398 17.67 3.53 -7.00
CA ASP A 398 18.91 4.14 -6.57
C ASP A 398 20.12 3.44 -7.21
N LYS A 399 21.17 4.24 -7.51
CA LYS A 399 22.40 3.74 -8.13
C LYS A 399 23.33 3.03 -7.17
N ILE A 400 23.29 3.45 -5.91
CA ILE A 400 24.30 3.15 -4.89
C ILE A 400 23.60 2.59 -3.67
N GLY A 401 24.25 1.67 -3.02
CA GLY A 401 23.78 1.04 -1.80
C GLY A 401 23.66 -0.47 -1.97
N ARG A 402 23.22 -1.10 -0.91
CA ARG A 402 22.86 -2.53 -0.90
C ARG A 402 21.38 -2.68 -1.22
N SER A 403 20.84 -3.88 -1.12
CA SER A 403 19.41 -4.11 -1.25
C SER A 403 18.56 -3.32 -0.22
N VAL A 404 19.14 -2.94 0.89
CA VAL A 404 18.49 -2.06 1.88
C VAL A 404 18.41 -0.64 1.34
N PRO A 405 17.23 0.00 1.28
CA PRO A 405 17.08 1.35 0.75
C PRO A 405 17.77 2.36 1.68
N ALA A 406 18.81 3.00 1.16
CA ALA A 406 19.59 3.96 1.92
C ALA A 406 19.65 5.36 1.30
N PRO A 407 19.99 5.57 0.01
CA PRO A 407 20.06 6.91 -0.54
C PRO A 407 18.70 7.57 -0.75
N GLY A 408 17.71 6.84 -1.28
CA GLY A 408 16.39 7.37 -1.61
C GLY A 408 16.36 8.45 -2.70
N LYS A 409 17.49 8.65 -3.40
CA LYS A 409 17.66 9.76 -4.35
C LYS A 409 17.20 9.47 -5.77
N GLY A 410 16.86 8.23 -6.08
CA GLY A 410 16.37 7.85 -7.41
C GLY A 410 15.15 8.65 -7.83
N ILE A 411 14.25 8.93 -6.91
CA ILE A 411 13.05 9.73 -7.16
C ILE A 411 13.32 11.21 -7.45
N LEU A 412 14.53 11.73 -7.26
CA LEU A 412 14.91 13.08 -7.72
C LEU A 412 14.75 13.23 -9.24
N THR A 413 14.65 12.12 -9.97
CA THR A 413 14.32 12.15 -11.40
C THR A 413 13.01 12.87 -11.70
N THR A 414 12.06 12.86 -10.77
CA THR A 414 10.78 13.58 -10.91
C THR A 414 10.92 15.10 -10.80
N ALA A 415 12.00 15.58 -10.18
CA ALA A 415 12.33 17.00 -10.05
C ALA A 415 13.48 17.46 -11.01
N ARG A 416 13.95 16.57 -11.89
CA ARG A 416 15.09 16.86 -12.76
C ARG A 416 14.65 17.66 -13.98
N GLU A 417 15.38 18.75 -14.25
CA GLU A 417 15.23 19.61 -15.42
C GLU A 417 16.57 19.78 -16.13
N HIS A 418 16.55 19.82 -17.45
CA HIS A 418 17.75 20.23 -18.21
C HIS A 418 17.97 21.73 -18.03
N HIS A 419 19.15 22.12 -17.60
CA HIS A 419 19.54 23.52 -17.56
C HIS A 419 19.55 24.08 -18.97
N SER A 420 18.61 24.96 -19.26
CA SER A 420 18.63 25.81 -20.44
C SER A 420 19.35 27.10 -20.08
N SER A 421 20.16 27.59 -21.00
CA SER A 421 20.73 28.95 -20.90
C SER A 421 19.65 30.05 -20.95
N VAL A 422 18.42 29.67 -21.26
CA VAL A 422 17.26 30.56 -21.30
C VAL A 422 16.59 30.57 -19.94
N LYS A 423 16.63 31.69 -19.25
CA LYS A 423 16.04 31.91 -17.91
C LYS A 423 14.51 32.03 -17.91
N TYR A 424 13.84 31.87 -19.04
CA TYR A 424 12.39 32.03 -19.11
C TYR A 424 11.67 30.72 -18.83
N ALA A 425 10.71 30.77 -17.92
CA ALA A 425 9.78 29.68 -17.73
C ALA A 425 9.05 29.34 -19.04
N SER A 426 8.89 28.05 -19.33
CA SER A 426 8.12 27.62 -20.49
C SER A 426 6.71 28.23 -20.44
N PRO A 427 6.22 28.87 -21.53
CA PRO A 427 4.84 29.37 -21.62
C PRO A 427 3.83 28.25 -21.36
N ASN A 428 4.20 27.01 -21.67
CA ASN A 428 3.37 25.83 -21.45
C ASN A 428 3.09 25.53 -19.96
N LEU A 429 3.84 26.10 -19.02
CA LEU A 429 3.49 26.03 -17.59
C LEU A 429 2.21 26.80 -17.25
N ASN A 430 1.83 27.76 -18.08
CA ASN A 430 0.59 28.51 -17.91
C ASN A 430 -0.60 27.73 -18.50
N MET A 431 -1.46 27.20 -17.64
CA MET A 431 -2.64 26.43 -18.02
C MET A 431 -3.58 27.18 -18.96
N LYS A 432 -3.84 28.49 -18.72
CA LYS A 432 -4.72 29.30 -19.57
C LYS A 432 -4.12 29.47 -20.97
N TYR A 433 -2.80 29.60 -21.08
CA TYR A 433 -2.11 29.65 -22.36
C TYR A 433 -2.27 28.34 -23.12
N ARG A 434 -2.00 27.21 -22.51
CA ARG A 434 -2.16 25.89 -23.15
C ARG A 434 -3.58 25.66 -23.65
N LYS A 435 -4.59 25.93 -22.82
CA LYS A 435 -6.00 25.78 -23.20
C LYS A 435 -6.36 26.62 -24.41
N ARG A 436 -5.89 27.89 -24.48
CA ARG A 436 -6.12 28.72 -25.65
C ARG A 436 -5.46 28.14 -26.90
N GLN A 437 -4.22 27.67 -26.78
CA GLN A 437 -3.51 27.08 -27.95
C GLN A 437 -4.23 25.82 -28.44
N LEU A 438 -4.67 24.96 -27.54
CA LEU A 438 -5.38 23.73 -27.88
C LEU A 438 -6.71 24.04 -28.60
N VAL A 439 -7.56 24.89 -28.01
CA VAL A 439 -8.83 25.29 -28.62
C VAL A 439 -8.63 25.95 -30.00
N THR A 440 -7.62 26.83 -30.13
CA THR A 440 -7.30 27.46 -31.43
C THR A 440 -6.89 26.41 -32.45
N ARG A 441 -6.07 25.43 -32.03
CA ARG A 441 -5.60 24.39 -32.95
C ARG A 441 -6.72 23.42 -33.35
N GLU A 442 -7.59 23.07 -32.43
CA GLU A 442 -8.79 22.25 -32.69
C GLU A 442 -9.70 22.92 -33.72
N ALA A 443 -9.93 24.24 -33.58
CA ALA A 443 -10.69 25.01 -34.57
C ALA A 443 -10.01 25.00 -35.94
N GLN A 444 -8.68 25.24 -36.02
CA GLN A 444 -7.93 25.18 -37.25
C GLN A 444 -7.98 23.81 -37.96
N ILE A 445 -7.93 22.72 -37.16
CA ILE A 445 -8.03 21.36 -37.73
C ILE A 445 -9.42 21.12 -38.28
N LYS A 446 -10.44 21.58 -37.58
CA LYS A 446 -11.83 21.48 -38.07
C LYS A 446 -12.03 22.23 -39.39
N ASP A 447 -11.59 23.49 -39.46
CA ASP A 447 -11.65 24.29 -40.68
C ASP A 447 -10.86 23.63 -41.84
N TRP A 448 -9.71 23.03 -41.51
CA TRP A 448 -8.92 22.28 -42.49
C TRP A 448 -9.69 21.07 -43.04
N VAL A 449 -10.33 20.27 -42.18
CA VAL A 449 -11.15 19.11 -42.61
C VAL A 449 -12.31 19.56 -43.51
N GLU A 450 -13.01 20.63 -43.14
CA GLU A 450 -14.12 21.17 -43.96
C GLU A 450 -13.63 21.57 -45.35
N ASN A 451 -12.50 22.29 -45.43
CA ASN A 451 -11.91 22.71 -46.70
C ASN A 451 -11.44 21.52 -47.56
N GLU A 452 -10.77 20.51 -46.95
CA GLU A 452 -10.32 19.32 -47.68
C GLU A 452 -11.50 18.48 -48.20
N LEU A 453 -12.60 18.37 -47.44
CA LEU A 453 -13.80 17.67 -47.87
C LEU A 453 -14.54 18.42 -48.98
N GLU A 454 -14.48 19.76 -49.02
CA GLU A 454 -15.02 20.55 -50.15
C GLU A 454 -14.16 20.37 -51.39
N ALA A 455 -12.83 20.44 -51.25
CA ALA A 455 -11.91 20.20 -52.38
C ALA A 455 -12.07 18.77 -52.92
N LEU A 456 -12.20 17.77 -52.05
CA LEU A 456 -12.42 16.38 -52.46
C LEU A 456 -13.68 16.18 -53.31
N LYS A 457 -14.75 16.93 -53.05
CA LYS A 457 -15.97 16.87 -53.90
C LYS A 457 -15.70 17.35 -55.33
N LEU A 458 -14.91 18.40 -55.46
CA LEU A 458 -14.52 18.92 -56.79
C LEU A 458 -13.58 17.94 -57.50
N GLU A 459 -12.62 17.35 -56.82
CA GLU A 459 -11.73 16.32 -57.35
C GLU A 459 -12.51 15.09 -57.84
N ALA A 460 -13.54 14.69 -57.08
CA ALA A 460 -14.36 13.53 -57.42
C ALA A 460 -15.17 13.71 -58.69
N GLU A 461 -15.50 14.95 -59.09
CA GLU A 461 -16.19 15.24 -60.35
C GLU A 461 -15.33 14.89 -61.60
N GLU A 462 -14.01 14.84 -61.45
CA GLU A 462 -13.07 14.49 -62.51
C GLU A 462 -12.85 12.96 -62.62
N ILE A 463 -13.41 12.14 -61.74
CA ILE A 463 -13.24 10.70 -61.71
C ILE A 463 -14.42 9.97 -62.37
N PRO A 464 -14.18 8.85 -63.10
CA PRO A 464 -15.25 8.04 -63.65
C PRO A 464 -16.28 7.64 -62.64
N SER A 465 -17.56 7.71 -62.98
CA SER A 465 -18.67 7.49 -62.05
C SER A 465 -18.67 6.08 -61.35
N GLU A 466 -18.01 5.09 -61.95
CA GLU A 466 -17.87 3.74 -61.44
C GLU A 466 -16.92 3.69 -60.24
N ASP A 467 -15.86 4.50 -60.23
CA ASP A 467 -14.80 4.52 -59.21
C ASP A 467 -14.98 5.66 -58.19
N GLN A 468 -15.89 6.59 -58.44
CA GLN A 468 -16.06 7.82 -57.66
C GLN A 468 -16.40 7.56 -56.18
N ASN A 469 -17.25 6.59 -55.93
CA ASN A 469 -17.66 6.28 -54.55
C ASN A 469 -16.52 5.66 -53.72
N GLU A 470 -15.73 4.78 -54.31
CA GLU A 470 -14.58 4.18 -53.67
C GLU A 470 -13.50 5.23 -53.39
N PHE A 471 -13.20 6.07 -54.37
CA PHE A 471 -12.29 7.20 -54.20
C PHE A 471 -12.72 8.15 -53.08
N LEU A 472 -14.00 8.58 -53.08
CA LEU A 472 -14.54 9.45 -52.02
C LEU A 472 -14.41 8.82 -50.63
N LEU A 473 -14.70 7.52 -50.50
CA LEU A 473 -14.63 6.81 -49.25
C LEU A 473 -13.19 6.73 -48.74
N GLU A 474 -12.25 6.36 -49.61
CA GLU A 474 -10.85 6.23 -49.27
C GLU A 474 -10.24 7.58 -48.86
N ARG A 475 -10.43 8.61 -49.70
CA ARG A 475 -9.90 9.95 -49.43
C ARG A 475 -10.54 10.61 -48.19
N THR A 476 -11.83 10.44 -47.98
CA THR A 476 -12.49 10.91 -46.75
C THR A 476 -11.86 10.26 -45.50
N ARG A 477 -11.58 8.97 -45.57
CA ARG A 477 -10.90 8.25 -44.47
C ARG A 477 -9.49 8.78 -44.23
N GLU A 478 -8.72 9.07 -45.28
CA GLU A 478 -7.38 9.67 -45.19
C GLU A 478 -7.42 11.04 -44.50
N ILE A 479 -8.35 11.93 -44.93
CA ILE A 479 -8.53 13.26 -44.31
C ILE A 479 -8.83 13.15 -42.83
N HIS A 480 -9.73 12.26 -42.43
CA HIS A 480 -10.04 12.07 -41.04
C HIS A 480 -8.86 11.47 -40.24
N ASN A 481 -8.11 10.53 -40.81
CA ASN A 481 -6.91 9.98 -40.19
C ASN A 481 -5.83 11.05 -39.95
N GLU A 482 -5.64 11.94 -40.92
CA GLU A 482 -4.71 13.07 -40.79
C GLU A 482 -5.20 14.07 -39.75
N ALA A 483 -6.50 14.38 -39.71
CA ALA A 483 -7.10 15.22 -38.66
C ALA A 483 -6.87 14.67 -37.26
N GLU A 484 -7.08 13.37 -37.07
CA GLU A 484 -6.80 12.70 -35.79
C GLU A 484 -5.31 12.76 -35.44
N SER A 485 -4.41 12.61 -36.42
CA SER A 485 -2.97 12.71 -36.21
C SER A 485 -2.59 14.12 -35.76
N GLN A 486 -3.12 15.16 -36.41
CA GLN A 486 -2.91 16.56 -36.02
C GLN A 486 -3.50 16.88 -34.65
N LEU A 487 -4.68 16.36 -34.33
CA LEU A 487 -5.30 16.53 -33.01
C LEU A 487 -4.47 15.87 -31.91
N ARG A 488 -4.00 14.65 -32.14
CA ARG A 488 -3.07 13.95 -31.22
C ARG A 488 -1.78 14.76 -31.00
N ALA A 489 -1.20 15.32 -32.04
CA ALA A 489 -0.02 16.17 -31.93
C ALA A 489 -0.29 17.44 -31.10
N ALA A 490 -1.45 18.09 -31.31
CA ALA A 490 -1.87 19.24 -30.52
C ALA A 490 -2.05 18.90 -29.04
N GLN A 491 -2.71 17.79 -28.74
CA GLN A 491 -2.90 17.30 -27.38
C GLN A 491 -1.57 16.94 -26.68
N GLN A 492 -0.61 16.39 -27.42
CA GLN A 492 0.74 16.12 -26.88
C GLN A 492 1.50 17.41 -26.58
N GLN A 493 1.28 18.48 -27.34
CA GLN A 493 2.00 19.74 -27.16
C GLN A 493 1.38 20.65 -26.09
N TRP A 494 0.06 20.70 -26.00
CA TRP A 494 -0.66 21.64 -25.13
C TRP A 494 -1.64 20.98 -24.15
N GLY A 495 -1.94 19.68 -24.31
CA GLY A 495 -2.80 18.93 -23.39
C GLY A 495 -2.07 18.54 -22.09
N ASN A 496 -2.63 17.59 -21.35
CA ASN A 496 -2.16 17.22 -20.01
C ASN A 496 -0.77 16.57 -19.99
N ASP A 497 -0.33 16.00 -21.12
CA ASP A 497 0.99 15.36 -21.26
C ASP A 497 2.08 16.30 -21.81
N PHE A 498 1.83 17.61 -21.89
CA PHE A 498 2.69 18.62 -22.52
C PHE A 498 4.16 18.58 -22.04
N TYR A 499 4.38 18.17 -20.81
CA TYR A 499 5.70 18.14 -20.18
C TYR A 499 6.47 16.84 -20.40
N LYS A 500 5.79 15.75 -20.75
CA LYS A 500 6.44 14.42 -20.84
C LYS A 500 7.56 14.32 -21.87
N ARG A 501 7.54 15.18 -22.88
CA ARG A 501 8.56 15.24 -23.94
C ARG A 501 9.44 16.49 -23.89
N ASP A 502 9.22 17.37 -22.92
CA ASP A 502 10.05 18.57 -22.73
C ASP A 502 11.02 18.37 -21.54
N PRO A 503 12.30 18.08 -21.83
CA PRO A 503 13.27 17.83 -20.78
C PRO A 503 13.60 19.08 -19.91
N ARG A 504 13.09 20.24 -20.29
CA ARG A 504 13.21 21.48 -19.52
C ARG A 504 12.18 21.59 -18.41
N ILE A 505 11.18 20.72 -18.40
CA ILE A 505 10.09 20.69 -17.43
C ILE A 505 10.19 19.39 -16.65
N ALA A 506 10.42 19.48 -15.34
CA ALA A 506 10.40 18.31 -14.47
C ALA A 506 9.01 17.66 -14.43
N PRO A 507 8.91 16.33 -14.36
CA PRO A 507 7.62 15.64 -14.25
C PRO A 507 6.74 16.19 -13.14
N LEU A 508 7.29 16.44 -11.96
CA LEU A 508 6.57 17.00 -10.82
C LEU A 508 6.03 18.42 -11.09
N ARG A 509 6.85 19.28 -11.71
CA ARG A 509 6.42 20.64 -12.10
C ARG A 509 5.30 20.59 -13.13
N GLY A 510 5.46 19.75 -14.17
CA GLY A 510 4.47 19.60 -15.24
C GLY A 510 3.14 19.04 -14.73
N ALA A 511 3.19 18.04 -13.86
CA ALA A 511 2.02 17.46 -13.24
C ALA A 511 1.21 18.50 -12.45
N LEU A 512 1.86 19.30 -11.62
CA LEU A 512 1.19 20.39 -10.88
C LEU A 512 0.64 21.47 -11.84
N ALA A 513 1.44 21.88 -12.84
CA ALA A 513 1.04 22.89 -13.81
C ALA A 513 -0.15 22.45 -14.68
N THR A 514 -0.39 21.16 -14.85
CA THR A 514 -1.60 20.64 -15.51
C THR A 514 -2.87 21.16 -14.85
N TYR A 515 -2.85 21.28 -13.55
CA TYR A 515 -3.97 21.76 -12.72
C TYR A 515 -3.84 23.24 -12.32
N GLY A 516 -2.92 23.97 -12.91
CA GLY A 516 -2.67 25.38 -12.62
C GLY A 516 -1.97 25.63 -11.30
N LEU A 517 -1.35 24.59 -10.73
CA LEU A 517 -0.59 24.63 -9.47
C LEU A 517 0.91 24.77 -9.74
N THR A 518 1.62 25.23 -8.72
CA THR A 518 3.08 25.34 -8.70
C THR A 518 3.66 24.48 -7.58
N ILE A 519 4.98 24.43 -7.47
CA ILE A 519 5.63 23.73 -6.37
C ILE A 519 5.28 24.33 -5.00
N ASP A 520 4.94 25.61 -4.93
CA ASP A 520 4.52 26.28 -3.70
C ASP A 520 3.14 25.81 -3.19
N ASP A 521 2.33 25.24 -4.08
CA ASP A 521 1.01 24.70 -3.76
C ASP A 521 1.06 23.25 -3.22
N LEU A 522 2.22 22.59 -3.27
CA LEU A 522 2.44 21.29 -2.65
C LEU A 522 2.53 21.46 -1.13
N GLY A 523 1.41 21.34 -0.43
CA GLY A 523 1.31 21.68 1.00
C GLY A 523 1.90 20.62 1.92
N VAL A 524 1.77 19.34 1.56
CA VAL A 524 2.08 18.20 2.43
C VAL A 524 2.97 17.19 1.71
N ALA A 525 3.94 16.65 2.45
CA ALA A 525 4.70 15.47 2.07
C ALA A 525 4.39 14.34 3.07
N SER A 526 3.72 13.29 2.61
CA SER A 526 3.54 12.06 3.36
C SER A 526 4.80 11.21 3.19
N PHE A 527 5.56 11.11 4.28
CA PHE A 527 6.85 10.44 4.33
C PHE A 527 6.70 8.93 4.45
N HIS A 528 7.59 8.22 3.80
CA HIS A 528 7.82 6.82 4.13
C HIS A 528 8.09 6.66 5.63
N GLY A 529 8.93 7.50 6.21
CA GLY A 529 9.02 7.80 7.63
C GLY A 529 8.99 6.57 8.54
N THR A 530 9.95 5.65 8.35
CA THR A 530 9.94 4.32 8.98
C THR A 530 10.49 4.27 10.38
N SER A 531 10.85 5.41 10.99
CA SER A 531 11.52 5.42 12.30
C SER A 531 12.95 4.82 12.26
N THR A 532 13.59 4.78 11.08
CA THR A 532 14.98 4.35 10.92
C THR A 532 15.90 5.55 10.73
N LYS A 533 17.11 5.46 11.27
CA LYS A 533 18.08 6.59 11.21
C LYS A 533 18.43 6.95 9.77
N ALA A 534 18.68 5.96 8.93
CA ALA A 534 19.09 6.16 7.55
C ALA A 534 17.94 6.68 6.66
N ASN A 535 16.77 6.03 6.72
CA ASN A 535 15.65 6.40 5.87
C ASN A 535 15.17 7.82 6.14
N ASP A 536 14.88 8.17 7.38
CA ASP A 536 14.27 9.46 7.71
C ASP A 536 15.20 10.64 7.32
N LYS A 537 16.51 10.48 7.49
CA LYS A 537 17.49 11.45 7.03
C LYS A 537 17.55 11.56 5.50
N ASN A 538 17.68 10.42 4.82
CA ASN A 538 17.83 10.39 3.36
C ASN A 538 16.57 10.87 2.64
N GLU A 539 15.40 10.50 3.12
CA GLU A 539 14.13 10.96 2.60
C GLU A 539 13.94 12.46 2.78
N SER A 540 14.22 12.98 3.98
CA SER A 540 14.17 14.41 4.26
C SER A 540 15.11 15.19 3.34
N ALA A 541 16.34 14.71 3.15
CA ALA A 541 17.31 15.31 2.23
C ALA A 541 16.79 15.30 0.78
N THR A 542 16.20 14.19 0.35
CA THR A 542 15.67 14.04 -1.01
C THR A 542 14.52 15.00 -1.27
N ILE A 543 13.56 15.09 -0.34
CA ILE A 543 12.43 16.01 -0.47
C ILE A 543 12.91 17.47 -0.44
N ASN A 544 13.83 17.81 0.46
CA ASN A 544 14.42 19.13 0.52
C ASN A 544 15.13 19.52 -0.81
N GLU A 545 15.90 18.60 -1.38
CA GLU A 545 16.53 18.79 -2.69
C GLU A 545 15.52 18.98 -3.82
N MET A 546 14.41 18.21 -3.83
CA MET A 546 13.33 18.39 -4.80
C MET A 546 12.74 19.81 -4.74
N MET A 547 12.42 20.26 -3.53
CA MET A 547 11.86 21.61 -3.33
C MET A 547 12.80 22.69 -3.82
N LYS A 548 14.09 22.55 -3.52
CA LYS A 548 15.14 23.45 -3.95
C LYS A 548 15.31 23.45 -5.48
N HIS A 549 15.37 22.28 -6.11
CA HIS A 549 15.51 22.15 -7.57
C HIS A 549 14.33 22.78 -8.32
N LEU A 550 13.14 22.68 -7.77
CA LEU A 550 11.92 23.22 -8.38
C LEU A 550 11.66 24.68 -8.02
N GLY A 551 12.58 25.32 -7.25
CA GLY A 551 12.51 26.74 -6.90
C GLY A 551 11.32 27.07 -6.00
N ARG A 552 11.04 26.21 -5.03
CA ARG A 552 10.04 26.52 -3.99
C ARG A 552 10.45 27.76 -3.22
N SER A 553 9.50 28.59 -2.89
CA SER A 553 9.71 29.84 -2.17
C SER A 553 10.29 29.58 -0.76
N GLU A 554 11.30 30.37 -0.39
CA GLU A 554 11.86 30.34 0.96
C GLU A 554 10.80 30.69 2.01
N GLY A 555 10.86 30.03 3.15
CA GLY A 555 9.88 30.20 4.22
C GLY A 555 8.52 29.52 3.99
N ASN A 556 8.38 28.75 2.91
CA ASN A 556 7.21 27.93 2.62
C ASN A 556 7.57 26.43 2.65
N PRO A 557 7.83 25.82 3.81
CA PRO A 557 8.17 24.39 3.88
C PRO A 557 6.95 23.51 3.56
N VAL A 558 7.21 22.30 3.04
CA VAL A 558 6.19 21.25 3.02
C VAL A 558 6.00 20.69 4.43
N ILE A 559 4.77 20.38 4.78
CA ILE A 559 4.44 19.81 6.08
C ILE A 559 4.59 18.30 6.00
N GLY A 560 5.51 17.73 6.77
CA GLY A 560 5.75 16.29 6.82
C GLY A 560 4.67 15.55 7.62
N VAL A 561 4.16 14.46 7.06
CA VAL A 561 3.26 13.52 7.75
C VAL A 561 3.96 12.16 7.87
N PHE A 562 3.95 11.60 9.07
CA PHE A 562 4.69 10.39 9.44
C PHE A 562 3.75 9.31 9.98
N GLN A 563 2.80 8.89 9.18
CA GLN A 563 1.69 8.00 9.57
C GLN A 563 2.12 6.75 10.37
N LYS A 564 3.33 6.23 10.09
CA LYS A 564 3.84 5.02 10.72
C LYS A 564 4.13 5.14 12.22
N PHE A 565 4.11 6.36 12.79
CA PHE A 565 4.13 6.50 14.24
C PHE A 565 2.92 5.80 14.89
N LEU A 566 1.79 5.77 14.18
CA LEU A 566 0.52 5.24 14.65
C LEU A 566 0.28 3.79 14.17
N THR A 567 0.58 3.52 12.91
CA THR A 567 0.19 2.27 12.26
C THR A 567 1.27 1.18 12.29
N GLY A 568 2.52 1.56 12.47
CA GLY A 568 3.64 0.71 12.09
C GLY A 568 3.81 0.65 10.57
N HIS A 569 4.64 -0.27 10.10
CA HIS A 569 5.05 -0.40 8.70
C HIS A 569 4.52 -1.69 8.07
N PRO A 570 3.43 -1.64 7.31
CA PRO A 570 2.81 -2.81 6.68
C PRO A 570 3.45 -3.19 5.34
N LYS A 571 4.72 -2.89 5.13
CA LYS A 571 5.49 -3.22 3.93
C LYS A 571 4.76 -2.78 2.64
N GLY A 572 4.27 -3.71 1.82
CA GLY A 572 3.60 -3.42 0.56
C GLY A 572 2.31 -2.60 0.68
N ALA A 573 1.62 -2.65 1.80
CA ALA A 573 0.42 -1.85 2.05
C ALA A 573 0.71 -0.39 2.48
N ALA A 574 1.96 -0.07 2.82
CA ALA A 574 2.33 1.22 3.40
C ALA A 574 1.91 2.43 2.54
N GLY A 575 2.25 2.40 1.25
CA GLY A 575 1.89 3.49 0.33
C GLY A 575 0.38 3.65 0.16
N ALA A 576 -0.39 2.57 0.26
CA ALA A 576 -1.85 2.62 0.17
C ALA A 576 -2.48 3.30 1.39
N TRP A 577 -2.02 3.00 2.61
CA TRP A 577 -2.49 3.71 3.80
C TRP A 577 -2.08 5.19 3.79
N MET A 578 -0.88 5.49 3.30
CA MET A 578 -0.43 6.87 3.10
C MET A 578 -1.28 7.61 2.06
N MET A 579 -1.68 6.94 0.97
CA MET A 579 -2.61 7.47 -0.03
C MET A 579 -3.98 7.76 0.60
N ASN A 580 -4.54 6.84 1.38
CA ASN A 580 -5.80 7.05 2.09
C ASN A 580 -5.71 8.27 3.03
N GLY A 581 -4.60 8.39 3.76
CA GLY A 581 -4.32 9.57 4.60
C GLY A 581 -4.24 10.86 3.79
N ALA A 582 -3.58 10.84 2.64
CA ALA A 582 -3.48 12.00 1.75
C ALA A 582 -4.85 12.46 1.24
N LEU A 583 -5.73 11.51 0.85
CA LEU A 583 -7.10 11.82 0.43
C LEU A 583 -7.91 12.45 1.56
N GLN A 584 -7.74 11.95 2.78
CA GLN A 584 -8.40 12.49 3.98
C GLN A 584 -7.87 13.88 4.35
N ILE A 585 -6.58 14.15 4.21
CA ILE A 585 -5.96 15.47 4.37
C ILE A 585 -6.53 16.47 3.34
N LEU A 586 -6.58 16.07 2.06
CA LEU A 586 -7.15 16.92 1.01
C LEU A 586 -8.60 17.30 1.31
N ASN A 587 -9.41 16.32 1.71
CA ASN A 587 -10.82 16.51 1.96
C ASN A 587 -11.14 17.36 3.21
N SER A 588 -10.28 17.26 4.25
CA SER A 588 -10.55 17.90 5.55
C SER A 588 -9.73 19.17 5.82
N GLY A 589 -8.60 19.35 5.13
CA GLY A 589 -7.61 20.38 5.47
C GLY A 589 -6.87 20.15 6.80
N ILE A 590 -7.08 18.98 7.43
CA ILE A 590 -6.41 18.59 8.68
C ILE A 590 -5.16 17.82 8.35
N ILE A 591 -4.02 18.19 8.96
CA ILE A 591 -2.73 17.55 8.77
C ILE A 591 -2.31 16.91 10.09
N PRO A 592 -2.27 15.59 10.19
CA PRO A 592 -1.88 14.89 11.41
C PRO A 592 -0.42 15.16 11.80
N GLY A 593 -0.19 15.37 13.10
CA GLY A 593 1.16 15.47 13.65
C GLY A 593 1.67 14.12 14.16
N ASN A 594 2.98 13.97 14.21
CA ASN A 594 3.65 12.81 14.80
C ASN A 594 3.66 12.94 16.34
N ARG A 595 2.65 12.41 17.00
CA ARG A 595 2.50 12.54 18.46
C ARG A 595 3.56 11.78 19.28
N ASN A 596 4.28 10.84 18.66
CA ASN A 596 5.41 10.16 19.30
C ASN A 596 6.71 10.98 19.24
N ALA A 597 6.70 12.11 18.53
CA ALA A 597 7.86 12.99 18.45
C ALA A 597 7.91 13.94 19.64
N ASP A 598 8.66 13.58 20.65
CA ASP A 598 9.06 14.45 21.76
C ASP A 598 10.19 15.43 21.38
N ASN A 599 10.90 15.16 20.30
CA ASN A 599 11.92 16.00 19.70
C ASN A 599 12.03 15.72 18.20
N VAL A 600 12.69 16.62 17.48
CA VAL A 600 13.17 16.41 16.11
C VAL A 600 14.68 16.20 16.15
N ASP A 601 15.17 15.19 15.44
CA ASP A 601 16.62 14.95 15.36
C ASP A 601 17.32 16.16 14.74
N LYS A 602 18.33 16.71 15.43
CA LYS A 602 19.09 17.89 15.00
C LYS A 602 19.64 17.76 13.58
N ILE A 603 19.96 16.54 13.14
CA ILE A 603 20.42 16.29 11.78
C ILE A 603 19.37 16.63 10.70
N LEU A 604 18.09 16.70 11.07
CA LEU A 604 16.99 17.04 10.18
C LEU A 604 16.71 18.55 10.13
N GLU A 605 17.17 19.33 11.10
CA GLU A 605 16.97 20.79 11.18
C GLU A 605 17.61 21.55 10.00
N GLN A 606 18.60 20.95 9.33
CA GLN A 606 19.23 21.51 8.14
C GLN A 606 18.32 21.55 6.90
N PHE A 607 17.18 20.86 6.92
CA PHE A 607 16.29 20.74 5.77
C PHE A 607 15.21 21.83 5.80
N GLU A 608 15.55 23.00 5.28
CA GLU A 608 14.77 24.25 5.36
C GLU A 608 13.37 24.16 4.71
N TYR A 609 13.19 23.25 3.76
CA TYR A 609 11.92 23.07 3.07
C TYR A 609 11.02 21.99 3.68
N VAL A 610 11.35 21.46 4.87
CA VAL A 610 10.57 20.42 5.55
C VAL A 610 10.22 20.84 6.97
N LEU A 611 8.94 20.77 7.32
CA LEU A 611 8.45 20.98 8.67
C LEU A 611 8.02 19.63 9.28
N TYR A 612 8.39 19.39 10.53
CA TYR A 612 8.13 18.15 11.28
C TYR A 612 7.14 18.39 12.43
N PRO A 613 5.82 18.43 12.19
CA PRO A 613 4.85 18.73 13.26
C PRO A 613 4.67 17.53 14.21
N SER A 614 4.66 17.81 15.51
CA SER A 614 4.28 16.84 16.55
C SER A 614 2.79 16.93 16.94
N LYS A 615 2.10 17.97 16.50
CA LYS A 615 0.68 18.21 16.74
C LYS A 615 -0.07 18.33 15.44
N THR A 616 -1.33 17.95 15.47
CA THR A 616 -2.24 18.10 14.34
C THR A 616 -2.46 19.58 14.02
N LEU A 617 -2.36 19.91 12.73
CA LEU A 617 -2.57 21.26 12.21
C LEU A 617 -3.91 21.32 11.48
N LYS A 618 -4.62 22.43 11.67
CA LYS A 618 -5.80 22.78 10.86
C LYS A 618 -5.41 23.87 9.88
N THR A 619 -5.79 23.69 8.62
CA THR A 619 -5.49 24.63 7.53
C THR A 619 -6.79 25.05 6.85
N ASP A 620 -6.72 26.10 6.02
CA ASP A 620 -7.85 26.52 5.18
C ASP A 620 -8.06 25.64 3.95
N GLY A 621 -7.31 24.55 3.84
CA GLY A 621 -7.33 23.56 2.77
C GLY A 621 -5.93 23.22 2.26
N VAL A 622 -5.78 22.00 1.76
CA VAL A 622 -4.55 21.49 1.14
C VAL A 622 -4.82 21.25 -0.34
N ARG A 623 -3.95 21.79 -1.21
CA ARG A 623 -4.13 21.73 -2.67
C ARG A 623 -3.53 20.47 -3.27
N ALA A 624 -2.38 20.06 -2.79
CA ALA A 624 -1.67 18.87 -3.26
C ALA A 624 -0.86 18.21 -2.14
N VAL A 625 -0.74 16.89 -2.22
CA VAL A 625 0.04 16.04 -1.31
C VAL A 625 0.99 15.17 -2.13
N SER A 626 2.26 15.10 -1.70
CA SER A 626 3.25 14.13 -2.19
C SER A 626 3.30 12.93 -1.27
N ILE A 627 3.41 11.74 -1.84
CA ILE A 627 3.59 10.48 -1.13
C ILE A 627 4.88 9.87 -1.63
N THR A 628 5.79 9.51 -0.73
CA THR A 628 7.04 8.82 -1.06
C THR A 628 7.15 7.49 -0.34
N SER A 629 7.67 6.48 -1.01
CA SER A 629 7.90 5.17 -0.42
C SER A 629 9.18 4.54 -0.98
N PHE A 630 9.93 3.84 -0.12
CA PHE A 630 11.19 3.20 -0.47
C PHE A 630 11.19 1.76 -0.02
N GLY A 631 11.56 0.85 -0.91
CA GLY A 631 11.56 -0.58 -0.69
C GLY A 631 12.95 -1.21 -0.82
N PHE A 632 13.12 -2.37 -0.19
CA PHE A 632 14.29 -3.23 -0.40
C PHE A 632 14.48 -3.49 -1.90
N GLY A 633 15.74 -3.64 -2.34
CA GLY A 633 16.09 -3.72 -3.75
C GLY A 633 16.25 -2.34 -4.42
N GLN A 634 16.42 -1.28 -3.64
CA GLN A 634 16.61 0.11 -4.09
C GLN A 634 15.42 0.67 -4.89
N LYS A 635 14.23 0.20 -4.59
CA LYS A 635 13.00 0.67 -5.21
C LYS A 635 12.49 1.93 -4.52
N GLY A 636 12.29 3.01 -5.28
CA GLY A 636 11.63 4.24 -4.81
C GLY A 636 10.38 4.53 -5.62
N GLY A 637 9.38 5.09 -4.96
CA GLY A 637 8.13 5.53 -5.60
C GLY A 637 7.69 6.89 -5.08
N GLN A 638 7.06 7.66 -5.95
CA GLN A 638 6.41 8.93 -5.61
C GLN A 638 5.05 9.03 -6.32
N ALA A 639 4.04 9.48 -5.59
CA ALA A 639 2.75 9.86 -6.14
C ALA A 639 2.39 11.29 -5.70
N ILE A 640 1.75 12.03 -6.58
CA ILE A 640 1.19 13.36 -6.29
C ILE A 640 -0.31 13.29 -6.44
N VAL A 641 -1.01 13.68 -5.40
CA VAL A 641 -2.47 13.74 -5.36
C VAL A 641 -2.91 15.18 -5.21
N VAL A 642 -3.84 15.61 -6.03
CA VAL A 642 -4.36 16.99 -6.09
C VAL A 642 -5.81 17.01 -5.66
N HIS A 643 -6.22 18.10 -5.00
CA HIS A 643 -7.58 18.28 -4.53
C HIS A 643 -8.60 18.26 -5.69
N PRO A 644 -9.76 17.63 -5.53
CA PRO A 644 -10.78 17.50 -6.60
C PRO A 644 -11.23 18.82 -7.23
N ASP A 645 -11.22 19.93 -6.50
CA ASP A 645 -11.62 21.25 -6.99
C ASP A 645 -10.80 21.72 -8.21
N TYR A 646 -9.61 21.15 -8.41
CA TYR A 646 -8.74 21.45 -9.55
C TYR A 646 -9.04 20.60 -10.79
N LEU A 647 -10.04 19.72 -10.74
CA LEU A 647 -10.38 18.81 -11.84
C LEU A 647 -10.61 19.54 -13.17
N TYR A 648 -11.35 20.62 -13.12
CA TYR A 648 -11.65 21.44 -14.33
C TYR A 648 -10.49 22.37 -14.73
N GLY A 649 -9.37 22.31 -14.01
CA GLY A 649 -8.11 22.90 -14.44
C GLY A 649 -7.51 22.16 -15.62
N ALA A 650 -7.69 20.86 -15.64
CA ALA A 650 -7.11 19.95 -16.65
C ALA A 650 -7.80 20.01 -18.01
#